data_e1541a91d4c22b806d1f29c8da94a832
#
_entry.id   e1541a91d4c22b806d1f29c8da94a832
#
_cell.length_a   1.000
_cell.length_b   1.000
_cell.length_c   1.000
_cell.angle_alpha   90.00
_cell.angle_beta   90.00
_cell.angle_gamma   90.00
#
_symmetry.space_group_name_H-M   'P 1'
#
loop_
_entity.id
_entity.type
_entity.pdbx_description
1 polymer ?
#
loop_
_entity_poly.entity_id
_entity_poly.type
_entity_poly.pdbx_seq_one_letter_code
_entity_poly.pdbx_strand_id
1 'polypeptide(L)'
;MKKIKNPLIKRIPKELIGDWKKYLVVFLFLVLTIGFVSGMYVANESMITSANEGVTKYKQEDGHFELKKQADATLLSAIETGEKANVKQYYLDEAKKKLDKKLPKKFKEKFDEKFPDKFKKEFDKKFPEQFKKSFDKEFKKQFEQSFPAKFASSFKKEFDPKFKQSFDATFVKQFDAQFAAQVKQSLLAQGMDAQTAGQMLDTAVAQAKKDGSYKKAYDSAYRKAYAPAYKKAYDSAYSSAYNEAHDKAYSEAYDKAYDEAYDKAYKKAYDKAYKKAYKKAYDKAYKKAYDKAWKKAQDKIEDKYADAEEKYKLNDPDFKATKTTLYENFFRNEEEDYNNDGKKDGTIRVFAKTDDINLACMLKGHFPQKENEIAIDRMHADNVGVKVGDTVTVSGETYNVVGLLAYVNYSTLHEKTTDLMFDALKFDVAMVTQEGFDRLHKSIHYAYAWKYDFAPADEAEEKVKSDNFMRAMLTQVVVADNELEDYTPKYGNPAIHFATDDMGSDKAMGGVLLDILVVIIAFIFAVTISNTIAKESSAIGTLRASGYTKGELVRHYLSMPVIVTLFAAIVGNILGYTVFKNTVVSMYYNSYSLPTYHTIWNPDAFIKTTLVPVILMLVVNLIVIVHMMQHTPLQFLRHDLKKAKNKKAMRLPRWSFLSRFRLRIMFQNVANYLILFVGIFFIMIMLAMAVGMPDTLDYYKSNTDGMMFAKYQYVLKSYEDDDNKRITTENKDAEKFDMTSLVKKSDVLDEEISVYGIADNSNYVKIKKLSSLKKNEVYISTSFADKYGLTVGDTVSLDEKYENKSYKFKVAGFYDKSQSLALFMSIDNYGKVFELKENEFSGFLSDSKITDIDEDNIATTITIHDITKMADQLDHSMGSYMTYFQVLCILLAAVMIYLLTKLIIEKNENAISMTKILGYENKEIASLYLLSTSIVVVIADLISVILGTLVMAAAWRMMLFSYSGWFAFRVTPIGYAKMFGFVLIGYLIVMVFDFQRIKKIPMDQALKNVE
;
A
#
# COMPACT_ATOMS: atom_id res chain seq x y z
N MET A 1 -22.94 69.98 9.30
CA MET A 1 -22.48 69.64 10.68
C MET A 1 -21.42 68.52 10.58
N LYS A 2 -20.12 68.82 10.95
CA LYS A 2 -19.10 67.83 11.10
C LYS A 2 -19.53 66.86 12.21
N LYS A 3 -19.80 65.59 11.90
CA LYS A 3 -20.06 64.53 12.89
C LYS A 3 -18.88 64.56 13.90
N ILE A 4 -19.15 64.94 15.14
CA ILE A 4 -18.16 64.87 16.22
C ILE A 4 -17.76 63.43 16.36
N LYS A 5 -16.51 63.05 16.02
CA LYS A 5 -15.98 61.68 16.14
C LYS A 5 -16.05 61.31 17.64
N ASN A 6 -16.73 60.20 17.91
CA ASN A 6 -16.87 59.61 19.26
C ASN A 6 -15.47 59.55 19.93
N PRO A 7 -15.27 60.17 21.11
CA PRO A 7 -13.98 60.17 21.79
C PRO A 7 -13.40 58.80 22.09
N LEU A 8 -14.26 57.78 22.24
CA LEU A 8 -13.84 56.38 22.43
C LEU A 8 -13.03 55.85 21.23
N ILE A 9 -13.32 56.31 20.00
CA ILE A 9 -12.53 55.86 18.82
C ILE A 9 -11.09 56.37 18.87
N LYS A 10 -10.86 57.60 19.43
CA LYS A 10 -9.51 58.16 19.61
C LYS A 10 -8.74 57.46 20.75
N ARG A 11 -9.44 56.78 21.62
CA ARG A 11 -8.84 56.05 22.75
C ARG A 11 -8.23 54.71 22.28
N ILE A 12 -8.78 54.08 21.27
CA ILE A 12 -8.31 52.79 20.76
C ILE A 12 -6.81 52.77 20.43
N PRO A 13 -6.25 53.67 19.59
CA PRO A 13 -4.82 53.67 19.29
C PRO A 13 -3.95 53.95 20.53
N LYS A 14 -4.44 54.84 21.45
CA LYS A 14 -3.70 55.16 22.67
C LYS A 14 -3.61 53.98 23.63
N GLU A 15 -4.65 53.17 23.74
CA GLU A 15 -4.67 51.96 24.56
C GLU A 15 -3.81 50.87 23.94
N LEU A 16 -3.87 50.70 22.61
CA LEU A 16 -2.98 49.79 21.91
C LEU A 16 -1.50 50.11 22.14
N ILE A 17 -1.14 51.41 22.07
CA ILE A 17 0.24 51.89 22.33
C ILE A 17 0.58 51.80 23.82
N GLY A 18 -0.34 52.15 24.72
CA GLY A 18 -0.13 52.07 26.17
C GLY A 18 0.12 50.65 26.67
N ASP A 19 -0.66 49.67 26.18
CA ASP A 19 -0.59 48.28 26.57
C ASP A 19 0.08 47.41 25.49
N TRP A 20 0.93 48.02 24.62
CA TRP A 20 1.49 47.35 23.45
C TRP A 20 2.14 46.00 23.76
N LYS A 21 2.85 45.87 24.88
CA LYS A 21 3.51 44.62 25.30
C LYS A 21 2.54 43.45 25.50
N LYS A 22 1.33 43.77 25.93
CA LYS A 22 0.25 42.79 26.14
C LYS A 22 -0.27 42.27 24.80
N TYR A 23 -0.57 43.21 23.91
CA TYR A 23 -1.12 42.90 22.62
C TYR A 23 -0.06 42.31 21.68
N LEU A 24 1.22 42.69 21.80
CA LEU A 24 2.33 42.14 21.01
C LEU A 24 2.51 40.64 21.25
N VAL A 25 2.49 40.18 22.50
CA VAL A 25 2.70 38.78 22.82
C VAL A 25 1.57 37.91 22.26
N VAL A 26 0.32 38.39 22.42
CA VAL A 26 -0.85 37.69 21.82
C VAL A 26 -0.79 37.74 20.30
N PHE A 27 -0.40 38.88 19.74
CA PHE A 27 -0.19 39.04 18.31
C PHE A 27 0.87 38.06 17.78
N LEU A 28 2.03 37.98 18.43
CA LEU A 28 3.10 37.06 18.05
C LEU A 28 2.65 35.59 18.15
N PHE A 29 1.93 35.24 19.21
CA PHE A 29 1.40 33.89 19.34
C PHE A 29 0.42 33.54 18.21
N LEU A 30 -0.52 34.45 17.92
CA LEU A 30 -1.45 34.29 16.81
C LEU A 30 -0.71 34.23 15.47
N VAL A 31 0.28 35.08 15.24
CA VAL A 31 1.07 35.11 14.01
C VAL A 31 1.81 33.78 13.81
N LEU A 32 2.46 33.28 14.85
CA LEU A 32 3.16 31.97 14.75
C LEU A 32 2.20 30.83 14.49
N THR A 33 1.09 30.77 15.25
CA THR A 33 0.09 29.72 15.09
C THR A 33 -0.59 29.77 13.73
N ILE A 34 -1.11 30.94 13.35
CA ILE A 34 -1.78 31.13 12.06
C ILE A 34 -0.81 30.93 10.90
N GLY A 35 0.42 31.49 11.04
CA GLY A 35 1.45 31.35 10.00
C GLY A 35 1.85 29.91 9.75
N PHE A 36 2.11 29.15 10.80
CA PHE A 36 2.47 27.74 10.69
C PHE A 36 1.35 26.91 10.04
N VAL A 37 0.12 27.05 10.56
CA VAL A 37 -1.02 26.29 10.03
C VAL A 37 -1.39 26.74 8.62
N SER A 38 -1.36 28.05 8.34
CA SER A 38 -1.58 28.57 6.98
C SER A 38 -0.52 28.05 6.01
N GLY A 39 0.76 28.04 6.41
CA GLY A 39 1.85 27.48 5.63
C GLY A 39 1.65 25.99 5.31
N MET A 40 1.25 25.21 6.29
CA MET A 40 0.95 23.80 6.15
C MET A 40 -0.23 23.57 5.19
N TYR A 41 -1.36 24.26 5.38
CA TYR A 41 -2.52 24.14 4.47
C TYR A 41 -2.19 24.50 3.03
N VAL A 42 -1.44 25.61 2.83
CA VAL A 42 -1.06 26.06 1.50
C VAL A 42 -0.06 25.11 0.84
N ALA A 43 0.92 24.62 1.59
CA ALA A 43 1.87 23.63 1.08
C ALA A 43 1.16 22.35 0.67
N ASN A 44 0.38 21.75 1.57
CA ASN A 44 -0.33 20.50 1.31
C ASN A 44 -1.25 20.61 0.10
N GLU A 45 -2.10 21.65 0.05
CA GLU A 45 -3.04 21.84 -1.06
C GLU A 45 -2.33 22.07 -2.39
N SER A 46 -1.28 22.90 -2.39
CA SER A 46 -0.49 23.16 -3.59
C SER A 46 0.19 21.91 -4.12
N MET A 47 0.71 21.07 -3.23
CA MET A 47 1.40 19.84 -3.61
C MET A 47 0.41 18.74 -4.03
N ILE A 48 -0.68 18.54 -3.29
CA ILE A 48 -1.74 17.61 -3.66
C ILE A 48 -2.36 17.98 -5.02
N THR A 49 -2.64 19.28 -5.23
CA THR A 49 -3.18 19.75 -6.52
C THR A 49 -2.20 19.48 -7.66
N SER A 50 -0.91 19.82 -7.46
CA SER A 50 0.12 19.56 -8.48
C SER A 50 0.33 18.08 -8.74
N ALA A 51 0.24 17.22 -7.72
CA ALA A 51 0.28 15.76 -7.88
C ALA A 51 -0.93 15.28 -8.70
N ASN A 52 -2.14 15.74 -8.38
CA ASN A 52 -3.36 15.39 -9.11
C ASN A 52 -3.36 15.89 -10.57
N GLU A 53 -2.86 17.09 -10.84
CA GLU A 53 -2.65 17.59 -12.20
C GLU A 53 -1.62 16.71 -12.93
N GLY A 54 -0.60 16.22 -12.22
CA GLY A 54 0.40 15.29 -12.71
C GLY A 54 -0.20 13.98 -13.21
N VAL A 55 -1.23 13.46 -12.57
CA VAL A 55 -1.95 12.22 -12.97
C VAL A 55 -2.37 12.27 -14.44
N THR A 56 -2.98 13.35 -14.86
CA THR A 56 -3.43 13.53 -16.26
C THR A 56 -2.28 13.92 -17.16
N LYS A 57 -1.43 14.88 -16.75
CA LYS A 57 -0.32 15.42 -17.54
C LYS A 57 0.73 14.36 -17.88
N TYR A 58 1.03 13.49 -16.93
CA TYR A 58 2.06 12.46 -17.08
C TYR A 58 1.46 11.06 -17.26
N LYS A 59 0.18 10.97 -17.62
CA LYS A 59 -0.53 9.72 -17.99
C LYS A 59 -0.32 8.62 -16.96
N GLN A 60 -0.57 8.89 -15.68
CA GLN A 60 -0.44 7.89 -14.61
C GLN A 60 -1.35 6.68 -14.87
N GLU A 61 -0.85 5.49 -14.63
CA GLU A 61 -1.61 4.24 -14.72
C GLU A 61 -2.78 4.19 -13.72
N ASP A 62 -3.78 3.33 -14.01
CA ASP A 62 -4.82 2.95 -13.05
C ASP A 62 -4.48 1.61 -12.37
N GLY A 63 -3.35 1.04 -12.71
CA GLY A 63 -2.71 -0.11 -12.13
C GLY A 63 -1.79 -0.82 -13.13
N HIS A 64 -1.06 -1.83 -12.64
CA HIS A 64 -0.22 -2.69 -13.47
C HIS A 64 -0.29 -4.14 -13.00
N PHE A 65 0.10 -5.04 -13.88
CA PHE A 65 0.30 -6.45 -13.59
C PHE A 65 1.56 -6.96 -14.26
N GLU A 66 2.18 -7.99 -13.68
CA GLU A 66 3.36 -8.64 -14.23
C GLU A 66 3.04 -10.07 -14.66
N LEU A 67 3.57 -10.46 -15.81
CA LEU A 67 3.47 -11.80 -16.35
C LEU A 67 4.85 -12.44 -16.41
N LYS A 68 4.90 -13.75 -16.16
CA LYS A 68 6.13 -14.55 -16.22
C LYS A 68 6.78 -14.56 -17.60
N LYS A 69 5.98 -14.45 -18.65
CA LYS A 69 6.43 -14.40 -20.04
C LYS A 69 5.78 -13.22 -20.73
N GLN A 70 6.51 -12.61 -21.67
CA GLN A 70 5.96 -11.54 -22.49
C GLN A 70 4.65 -12.03 -23.17
N ALA A 71 3.60 -11.24 -23.02
CA ALA A 71 2.33 -11.49 -23.68
C ALA A 71 2.42 -11.18 -25.17
N ASP A 72 1.86 -12.03 -25.99
CA ASP A 72 1.63 -11.67 -27.39
C ASP A 72 0.40 -10.75 -27.52
N ALA A 73 0.28 -10.09 -28.65
CA ALA A 73 -0.80 -9.12 -28.87
C ALA A 73 -2.20 -9.79 -28.85
N THR A 74 -2.29 -11.11 -28.99
CA THR A 74 -3.53 -11.85 -28.86
C THR A 74 -3.99 -11.90 -27.41
N LEU A 75 -3.07 -12.21 -26.51
CA LEU A 75 -3.32 -12.22 -25.08
C LEU A 75 -3.64 -10.81 -24.60
N LEU A 76 -2.87 -9.81 -25.01
CA LEU A 76 -3.12 -8.40 -24.63
C LEU A 76 -4.52 -7.95 -25.05
N SER A 77 -4.88 -8.15 -26.33
CA SER A 77 -6.21 -7.80 -26.81
C SER A 77 -7.33 -8.57 -26.12
N ALA A 78 -7.09 -9.82 -25.72
CA ALA A 78 -8.04 -10.60 -24.93
C ALA A 78 -8.24 -10.01 -23.52
N ILE A 79 -7.15 -9.64 -22.86
CA ILE A 79 -7.19 -9.01 -21.53
C ILE A 79 -7.91 -7.65 -21.59
N GLU A 80 -7.66 -6.82 -22.59
CA GLU A 80 -8.29 -5.51 -22.77
C GLU A 80 -9.81 -5.55 -22.85
N THR A 81 -10.40 -6.67 -23.29
CA THR A 81 -11.87 -6.81 -23.31
C THR A 81 -12.48 -6.90 -21.92
N GLY A 82 -11.72 -7.36 -20.94
CA GLY A 82 -12.18 -7.66 -19.61
C GLY A 82 -13.17 -8.84 -19.53
N GLU A 83 -13.27 -9.68 -20.58
CA GLU A 83 -14.14 -10.85 -20.58
C GLU A 83 -13.42 -12.11 -20.08
N LYS A 84 -14.15 -12.99 -19.37
CA LYS A 84 -13.60 -14.28 -18.92
C LYS A 84 -13.38 -15.23 -20.08
N ALA A 85 -12.26 -15.97 -20.07
CA ALA A 85 -11.96 -17.02 -21.04
C ALA A 85 -12.87 -18.26 -20.88
N ASN A 86 -13.03 -19.01 -21.94
CA ASN A 86 -13.69 -20.31 -21.88
C ASN A 86 -12.69 -21.39 -21.37
N VAL A 87 -12.44 -21.39 -20.07
CA VAL A 87 -11.49 -22.32 -19.40
C VAL A 87 -11.88 -23.79 -19.63
N LYS A 88 -13.19 -24.11 -19.71
CA LYS A 88 -13.67 -25.48 -19.97
C LYS A 88 -13.22 -25.96 -21.34
N GLN A 89 -13.34 -25.14 -22.35
CA GLN A 89 -12.93 -25.46 -23.70
C GLN A 89 -11.41 -25.67 -23.78
N TYR A 90 -10.64 -24.83 -23.12
CA TYR A 90 -9.19 -24.96 -23.00
C TYR A 90 -8.78 -26.30 -22.39
N TYR A 91 -9.39 -26.70 -21.27
CA TYR A 91 -9.07 -27.99 -20.66
C TYR A 91 -9.44 -29.17 -21.56
N LEU A 92 -10.54 -29.08 -22.31
CA LEU A 92 -10.93 -30.09 -23.30
C LEU A 92 -9.89 -30.22 -24.42
N ASP A 93 -9.42 -29.10 -24.95
CA ASP A 93 -8.44 -29.08 -26.05
C ASP A 93 -7.07 -29.60 -25.60
N GLU A 94 -6.61 -29.19 -24.40
CA GLU A 94 -5.37 -29.71 -23.82
C GLU A 94 -5.43 -31.23 -23.55
N ALA A 95 -6.52 -31.69 -22.98
CA ALA A 95 -6.69 -33.13 -22.73
C ALA A 95 -6.72 -33.94 -24.03
N LYS A 96 -7.36 -33.41 -25.06
CA LYS A 96 -7.40 -34.01 -26.38
C LYS A 96 -6.00 -34.10 -26.99
N LYS A 97 -5.26 -33.01 -26.96
CA LYS A 97 -3.86 -32.92 -27.42
C LYS A 97 -2.94 -33.92 -26.70
N LYS A 98 -3.06 -34.00 -25.36
CA LYS A 98 -2.31 -34.99 -24.55
C LYS A 98 -2.70 -36.42 -24.88
N LEU A 99 -4.00 -36.68 -25.07
CA LEU A 99 -4.51 -38.01 -25.43
C LEU A 99 -4.02 -38.44 -26.82
N ASP A 100 -4.12 -37.51 -27.79
CA ASP A 100 -3.70 -37.77 -29.20
C ASP A 100 -2.18 -38.03 -29.30
N LYS A 101 -1.37 -37.42 -28.44
CA LYS A 101 0.09 -37.64 -28.39
C LYS A 101 0.49 -38.94 -27.70
N LYS A 102 -0.17 -39.33 -26.60
CA LYS A 102 0.31 -40.43 -25.73
C LYS A 102 -0.39 -41.75 -25.98
N LEU A 103 -1.69 -41.74 -26.30
CA LEU A 103 -2.48 -42.98 -26.41
C LEU A 103 -2.06 -43.87 -27.55
N PRO A 104 -1.76 -43.37 -28.79
CA PRO A 104 -1.44 -44.25 -29.91
C PRO A 104 -0.24 -45.14 -29.62
N LYS A 105 0.84 -44.59 -29.07
CA LYS A 105 2.06 -45.32 -28.75
C LYS A 105 1.83 -46.41 -27.69
N LYS A 106 1.27 -46.02 -26.55
CA LYS A 106 1.01 -46.95 -25.43
C LYS A 106 -0.01 -48.03 -25.79
N PHE A 107 -1.00 -47.70 -26.61
CA PHE A 107 -2.00 -48.65 -27.04
C PHE A 107 -1.39 -49.68 -28.01
N LYS A 108 -0.60 -49.20 -28.99
CA LYS A 108 0.06 -50.05 -29.96
C LYS A 108 0.98 -51.06 -29.29
N GLU A 109 1.83 -50.63 -28.37
CA GLU A 109 2.72 -51.50 -27.62
C GLU A 109 1.96 -52.64 -26.92
N LYS A 110 0.91 -52.34 -26.18
CA LYS A 110 0.09 -53.32 -25.48
C LYS A 110 -0.76 -54.20 -26.42
N PHE A 111 -1.12 -53.70 -27.58
CA PHE A 111 -1.90 -54.44 -28.55
C PHE A 111 -0.99 -55.42 -29.30
N ASP A 112 0.21 -54.97 -29.67
CA ASP A 112 1.22 -55.78 -30.36
C ASP A 112 1.73 -56.95 -29.48
N GLU A 113 1.77 -56.77 -28.17
CA GLU A 113 2.11 -57.80 -27.20
C GLU A 113 1.04 -58.91 -27.15
N LYS A 114 -0.26 -58.61 -27.21
CA LYS A 114 -1.35 -59.54 -26.91
C LYS A 114 -2.05 -60.08 -28.16
N PHE A 115 -2.04 -59.38 -29.24
CA PHE A 115 -2.79 -59.75 -30.44
C PHE A 115 -2.19 -60.90 -31.19
N PRO A 116 -0.85 -61.06 -31.39
CA PRO A 116 -0.25 -62.13 -32.15
C PRO A 116 -0.63 -63.50 -31.62
N ASP A 117 -0.51 -63.74 -30.32
CA ASP A 117 -0.81 -65.06 -29.73
C ASP A 117 -2.29 -65.39 -29.81
N LYS A 118 -3.17 -64.44 -29.62
CA LYS A 118 -4.62 -64.63 -29.74
C LYS A 118 -5.02 -64.93 -31.16
N PHE A 119 -4.44 -64.23 -32.13
CA PHE A 119 -4.70 -64.40 -33.52
C PHE A 119 -4.18 -65.77 -34.00
N LYS A 120 -2.94 -66.12 -33.61
CA LYS A 120 -2.32 -67.40 -33.99
C LYS A 120 -3.16 -68.54 -33.51
N LYS A 121 -3.61 -68.62 -32.27
CA LYS A 121 -4.50 -69.64 -31.75
C LYS A 121 -5.82 -69.79 -32.54
N GLU A 122 -6.42 -68.71 -32.97
CA GLU A 122 -7.65 -68.74 -33.77
C GLU A 122 -7.40 -69.10 -35.23
N PHE A 123 -6.27 -68.67 -35.79
CA PHE A 123 -5.89 -68.95 -37.15
C PHE A 123 -5.52 -70.47 -37.36
N ASP A 124 -4.67 -70.94 -36.43
CA ASP A 124 -4.24 -72.39 -36.48
C ASP A 124 -5.40 -73.35 -36.30
N LYS A 125 -6.45 -72.90 -35.60
CA LYS A 125 -7.67 -73.70 -35.48
C LYS A 125 -8.53 -73.71 -36.77
N LYS A 126 -8.53 -72.65 -37.54
CA LYS A 126 -9.44 -72.44 -38.68
C LYS A 126 -8.77 -72.65 -40.05
N PHE A 127 -7.49 -72.38 -40.14
CA PHE A 127 -6.78 -72.43 -41.43
C PHE A 127 -6.69 -73.74 -42.02
N PRO A 128 -6.38 -74.86 -41.29
CA PRO A 128 -6.30 -76.18 -41.89
C PRO A 128 -7.60 -76.65 -42.54
N GLU A 129 -8.74 -76.36 -41.92
CA GLU A 129 -10.04 -76.74 -42.50
C GLU A 129 -10.42 -75.85 -43.71
N GLN A 130 -10.11 -74.57 -43.62
CA GLN A 130 -10.43 -73.66 -44.72
C GLN A 130 -9.47 -73.82 -45.89
N PHE A 131 -8.24 -74.14 -45.61
CA PHE A 131 -7.25 -74.41 -46.62
C PHE A 131 -7.63 -75.66 -47.41
N LYS A 132 -8.01 -76.69 -46.68
CA LYS A 132 -8.45 -77.92 -47.28
C LYS A 132 -9.73 -77.86 -48.14
N LYS A 133 -10.66 -76.98 -47.73
CA LYS A 133 -11.94 -76.72 -48.40
C LYS A 133 -11.86 -75.79 -49.60
N SER A 134 -10.98 -74.79 -49.50
CA SER A 134 -10.84 -73.79 -50.53
C SER A 134 -9.70 -74.02 -51.48
N PHE A 135 -8.85 -74.95 -51.14
CA PHE A 135 -7.68 -75.32 -51.88
C PHE A 135 -8.04 -75.98 -53.22
N ASP A 136 -9.14 -76.71 -53.30
CA ASP A 136 -9.59 -77.42 -54.50
C ASP A 136 -10.19 -76.51 -55.57
N LYS A 137 -10.42 -75.28 -55.29
CA LYS A 137 -10.98 -74.40 -56.31
C LYS A 137 -10.36 -72.98 -56.23
N GLU A 138 -9.61 -72.67 -57.20
CA GLU A 138 -9.34 -71.34 -57.65
C GLU A 138 -8.79 -70.30 -56.64
N PHE A 139 -7.66 -70.67 -56.21
CA PHE A 139 -6.85 -69.67 -55.51
C PHE A 139 -5.81 -69.19 -56.46
N LYS A 140 -6.17 -68.40 -57.38
CA LYS A 140 -5.14 -68.17 -58.32
C LYS A 140 -5.01 -66.91 -59.12
N LYS A 141 -3.88 -66.53 -59.17
CA LYS A 141 -3.25 -65.83 -60.29
C LYS A 141 -3.53 -64.36 -60.50
N GLN A 142 -4.56 -63.74 -59.96
CA GLN A 142 -4.85 -62.25 -60.20
C GLN A 142 -4.57 -61.38 -59.11
N PHE A 143 -4.34 -61.91 -57.95
CA PHE A 143 -4.26 -61.15 -56.72
C PHE A 143 -2.98 -60.36 -56.60
N GLU A 144 -1.91 -60.87 -57.13
CA GLU A 144 -0.58 -60.36 -56.76
C GLU A 144 -0.14 -59.11 -57.55
N GLN A 145 -0.79 -58.72 -58.64
CA GLN A 145 -0.22 -57.77 -59.55
C GLN A 145 -0.79 -56.32 -59.49
N SER A 146 -1.91 -56.04 -58.88
CA SER A 146 -2.52 -54.71 -59.07
C SER A 146 -3.02 -54.05 -57.85
N PHE A 147 -3.08 -54.72 -56.67
CA PHE A 147 -3.81 -54.16 -55.55
C PHE A 147 -3.08 -53.09 -54.66
N PRO A 148 -1.81 -53.26 -54.23
CA PRO A 148 -1.21 -52.35 -53.29
C PRO A 148 -0.95 -50.93 -53.80
N ALA A 149 -0.54 -50.83 -55.08
CA ALA A 149 -0.15 -49.53 -55.63
C ALA A 149 -1.32 -48.62 -55.99
N LYS A 150 -2.46 -49.15 -56.41
CA LYS A 150 -3.67 -48.38 -56.71
C LYS A 150 -4.36 -47.88 -55.44
N PHE A 151 -4.33 -48.66 -54.39
CA PHE A 151 -4.99 -48.28 -53.13
C PHE A 151 -4.28 -47.12 -52.42
N ALA A 152 -2.95 -47.19 -52.32
CA ALA A 152 -2.21 -46.13 -51.59
C ALA A 152 -2.36 -44.72 -52.23
N SER A 153 -2.41 -44.69 -53.58
CA SER A 153 -2.52 -43.44 -54.33
C SER A 153 -3.91 -42.81 -54.24
N SER A 154 -4.97 -43.58 -54.24
CA SER A 154 -6.34 -43.06 -54.21
C SER A 154 -6.73 -42.60 -52.80
N PHE A 155 -6.29 -43.33 -51.78
CA PHE A 155 -6.60 -42.97 -50.38
C PHE A 155 -6.02 -41.62 -49.92
N LYS A 156 -4.74 -41.41 -50.24
CA LYS A 156 -4.09 -40.13 -49.87
C LYS A 156 -4.72 -38.94 -50.55
N LYS A 157 -5.11 -39.10 -51.79
CA LYS A 157 -5.72 -38.02 -52.58
C LYS A 157 -7.10 -37.59 -52.10
N GLU A 158 -7.79 -38.49 -51.42
CA GLU A 158 -9.15 -38.22 -50.88
C GLU A 158 -9.14 -37.75 -49.42
N PHE A 159 -8.16 -38.24 -48.65
CA PHE A 159 -8.08 -37.97 -47.22
C PHE A 159 -7.53 -36.57 -46.90
N ASP A 160 -6.43 -36.16 -47.58
CA ASP A 160 -5.73 -34.93 -47.29
C ASP A 160 -6.63 -33.67 -47.36
N PRO A 161 -7.46 -33.43 -48.36
CA PRO A 161 -8.31 -32.27 -48.44
C PRO A 161 -9.47 -32.31 -47.44
N LYS A 162 -10.06 -33.48 -47.18
CA LYS A 162 -11.18 -33.61 -46.21
C LYS A 162 -10.75 -33.36 -44.78
N PHE A 163 -9.58 -33.87 -44.40
CA PHE A 163 -9.04 -33.64 -43.08
C PHE A 163 -8.73 -32.17 -42.84
N LYS A 164 -8.01 -31.54 -43.79
CA LYS A 164 -7.63 -30.12 -43.64
C LYS A 164 -8.86 -29.21 -43.51
N GLN A 165 -9.87 -29.43 -44.33
CA GLN A 165 -11.11 -28.62 -44.29
C GLN A 165 -11.85 -28.76 -42.96
N SER A 166 -11.92 -29.98 -42.40
CA SER A 166 -12.58 -30.25 -41.13
C SER A 166 -11.81 -29.65 -39.95
N PHE A 167 -10.48 -29.77 -39.99
CA PHE A 167 -9.62 -29.26 -38.92
C PHE A 167 -9.64 -27.75 -38.93
N ASP A 168 -9.46 -27.10 -40.06
CA ASP A 168 -9.43 -25.63 -40.18
C ASP A 168 -10.76 -25.01 -39.69
N ALA A 169 -11.90 -25.61 -40.07
CA ALA A 169 -13.22 -25.13 -39.66
C ALA A 169 -13.48 -25.21 -38.14
N THR A 170 -12.91 -26.23 -37.50
CA THR A 170 -13.09 -26.45 -36.06
C THR A 170 -12.11 -25.60 -35.25
N PHE A 171 -10.85 -25.54 -35.70
CA PHE A 171 -9.80 -24.85 -35.00
C PHE A 171 -10.02 -23.31 -34.95
N VAL A 172 -10.45 -22.71 -36.08
CA VAL A 172 -10.73 -21.28 -36.16
C VAL A 172 -11.79 -20.86 -35.14
N LYS A 173 -12.89 -21.62 -35.06
CA LYS A 173 -14.00 -21.28 -34.10
C LYS A 173 -13.56 -21.38 -32.65
N GLN A 174 -12.76 -22.38 -32.31
CA GLN A 174 -12.25 -22.57 -30.94
C GLN A 174 -11.24 -21.52 -30.56
N PHE A 175 -10.33 -21.20 -31.48
CA PHE A 175 -9.32 -20.19 -31.26
C PHE A 175 -9.91 -18.77 -31.13
N ASP A 176 -10.85 -18.39 -32.01
CA ASP A 176 -11.50 -17.08 -31.94
C ASP A 176 -12.22 -16.82 -30.60
N ALA A 177 -12.91 -17.85 -30.09
CA ALA A 177 -13.60 -17.75 -28.80
C ALA A 177 -12.62 -17.59 -27.64
N GLN A 178 -11.52 -18.34 -27.66
CA GLN A 178 -10.48 -18.24 -26.61
C GLN A 178 -9.76 -16.90 -26.64
N PHE A 179 -9.46 -16.42 -27.82
CA PHE A 179 -8.76 -15.16 -28.02
C PHE A 179 -9.60 -13.95 -27.57
N ALA A 180 -10.87 -13.90 -27.99
CA ALA A 180 -11.80 -12.85 -27.54
C ALA A 180 -11.94 -12.81 -26.01
N ALA A 181 -12.00 -13.98 -25.39
CA ALA A 181 -12.05 -14.10 -23.94
C ALA A 181 -10.78 -13.58 -23.24
N GLN A 182 -9.59 -13.82 -23.80
CA GLN A 182 -8.31 -13.32 -23.28
C GLN A 182 -8.19 -11.78 -23.35
N VAL A 183 -8.64 -11.19 -24.46
CA VAL A 183 -8.69 -9.74 -24.64
C VAL A 183 -9.56 -9.06 -23.60
N LYS A 184 -10.73 -9.65 -23.30
CA LYS A 184 -11.65 -9.12 -22.27
C LYS A 184 -11.03 -9.10 -20.88
N GLN A 185 -10.29 -10.14 -20.53
CA GLN A 185 -9.61 -10.23 -19.22
C GLN A 185 -8.51 -9.18 -19.06
N SER A 186 -7.78 -8.86 -20.13
CA SER A 186 -6.77 -7.79 -20.13
C SER A 186 -7.38 -6.41 -19.92
N LEU A 187 -8.57 -6.16 -20.50
CA LEU A 187 -9.28 -4.90 -20.32
C LEU A 187 -9.78 -4.73 -18.87
N LEU A 188 -10.27 -5.79 -18.25
CA LEU A 188 -10.66 -5.81 -16.83
C LEU A 188 -9.46 -5.61 -15.88
N ALA A 189 -8.28 -6.21 -16.18
CA ALA A 189 -7.06 -6.07 -15.37
C ALA A 189 -6.43 -4.66 -15.45
N GLN A 190 -6.78 -3.87 -16.48
CA GLN A 190 -6.40 -2.47 -16.59
C GLN A 190 -7.39 -1.52 -15.91
N GLY A 191 -8.35 -2.07 -15.17
CA GLY A 191 -9.24 -1.33 -14.30
C GLY A 191 -10.52 -0.81 -14.94
N MET A 192 -10.90 -1.31 -16.09
CA MET A 192 -12.18 -0.99 -16.73
C MET A 192 -13.34 -1.75 -16.07
N ASP A 193 -14.50 -1.13 -16.02
CA ASP A 193 -15.73 -1.83 -15.63
C ASP A 193 -16.17 -2.88 -16.66
N ALA A 194 -16.92 -3.85 -16.19
CA ALA A 194 -17.31 -4.99 -17.00
C ALA A 194 -18.20 -4.65 -18.20
N GLN A 195 -18.89 -3.51 -18.15
CA GLN A 195 -19.79 -3.06 -19.23
C GLN A 195 -18.98 -2.41 -20.35
N THR A 196 -18.03 -1.59 -19.99
CA THR A 196 -17.11 -0.90 -20.91
C THR A 196 -16.13 -1.87 -21.58
N ALA A 197 -15.58 -2.85 -20.81
CA ALA A 197 -14.76 -3.92 -21.37
C ALA A 197 -15.53 -4.78 -22.38
N GLY A 198 -16.85 -4.95 -22.22
CA GLY A 198 -17.72 -5.61 -23.19
C GLY A 198 -17.91 -4.83 -24.49
N GLN A 199 -17.99 -3.50 -24.40
CA GLN A 199 -18.21 -2.63 -25.58
C GLN A 199 -16.92 -2.43 -26.43
N MET A 200 -15.76 -2.52 -25.80
CA MET A 200 -14.46 -2.39 -26.51
C MET A 200 -13.87 -3.70 -27.00
N LEU A 201 -14.47 -4.84 -26.66
CA LEU A 201 -13.94 -6.15 -27.03
C LEU A 201 -13.73 -6.30 -28.54
N ASP A 202 -14.74 -5.95 -29.31
CA ASP A 202 -14.67 -6.08 -30.79
C ASP A 202 -13.60 -5.16 -31.38
N THR A 203 -13.44 -3.96 -30.83
CA THR A 203 -12.42 -3.01 -31.30
C THR A 203 -11.01 -3.49 -30.94
N ALA A 204 -10.83 -4.01 -29.75
CA ALA A 204 -9.54 -4.55 -29.30
C ALA A 204 -9.14 -5.83 -30.05
N VAL A 205 -10.10 -6.72 -30.32
CA VAL A 205 -9.88 -7.90 -31.18
C VAL A 205 -9.60 -7.49 -32.61
N ALA A 206 -10.28 -6.47 -33.14
CA ALA A 206 -10.02 -5.93 -34.47
C ALA A 206 -8.64 -5.29 -34.57
N GLN A 207 -8.19 -4.63 -33.51
CA GLN A 207 -6.85 -4.05 -33.46
C GLN A 207 -5.77 -5.14 -33.42
N ALA A 208 -5.96 -6.19 -32.63
CA ALA A 208 -5.05 -7.33 -32.61
C ALA A 208 -4.98 -8.08 -33.95
N LYS A 209 -6.06 -8.06 -34.72
CA LYS A 209 -6.07 -8.58 -36.12
C LYS A 209 -5.27 -7.68 -37.07
N LYS A 210 -5.24 -6.36 -36.81
CA LYS A 210 -4.49 -5.38 -37.62
C LYS A 210 -2.99 -5.37 -37.32
N ASP A 211 -2.57 -5.45 -36.06
CA ASP A 211 -1.15 -5.40 -35.68
C ASP A 211 -0.45 -6.77 -35.82
N GLY A 212 -1.15 -7.79 -36.29
CA GLY A 212 -0.59 -9.11 -36.55
C GLY A 212 -0.46 -10.03 -35.32
N SER A 213 -0.82 -9.58 -34.16
CA SER A 213 -0.69 -10.36 -32.92
C SER A 213 -1.69 -11.50 -32.83
N TYR A 214 -2.91 -11.29 -33.31
CA TYR A 214 -3.88 -12.38 -33.55
C TYR A 214 -3.28 -13.46 -34.45
N LYS A 215 -2.68 -13.06 -35.59
CA LYS A 215 -2.09 -13.99 -36.55
C LYS A 215 -0.94 -14.78 -35.92
N LYS A 216 -0.07 -14.13 -35.17
CA LYS A 216 1.07 -14.78 -34.52
C LYS A 216 0.64 -15.83 -33.47
N ALA A 217 -0.37 -15.52 -32.67
CA ALA A 217 -0.95 -16.46 -31.70
C ALA A 217 -1.68 -17.61 -32.40
N TYR A 218 -2.47 -17.29 -33.47
CA TYR A 218 -3.16 -18.27 -34.29
C TYR A 218 -2.18 -19.26 -34.92
N ASP A 219 -1.14 -18.75 -35.59
CA ASP A 219 -0.17 -19.60 -36.29
C ASP A 219 0.61 -20.51 -35.31
N SER A 220 0.90 -19.99 -34.11
CA SER A 220 1.56 -20.79 -33.08
C SER A 220 0.67 -21.91 -32.53
N ALA A 221 -0.58 -21.61 -32.20
CA ALA A 221 -1.55 -22.59 -31.73
C ALA A 221 -1.92 -23.63 -32.82
N TYR A 222 -2.10 -23.17 -34.07
CA TYR A 222 -2.41 -24.00 -35.20
C TYR A 222 -1.30 -25.02 -35.48
N ARG A 223 -0.03 -24.57 -35.52
CA ARG A 223 1.13 -25.49 -35.75
C ARG A 223 1.25 -26.58 -34.69
N LYS A 224 0.92 -26.26 -33.45
CA LYS A 224 0.95 -27.23 -32.34
C LYS A 224 -0.19 -28.26 -32.43
N ALA A 225 -1.35 -27.84 -32.90
CA ALA A 225 -2.54 -28.69 -32.95
C ALA A 225 -2.67 -29.54 -34.23
N TYR A 226 -2.26 -28.99 -35.39
CA TYR A 226 -2.51 -29.62 -36.71
C TYR A 226 -1.76 -30.92 -36.92
N ALA A 227 -0.45 -30.97 -36.68
CA ALA A 227 0.37 -32.13 -37.03
C ALA A 227 0.02 -33.42 -36.23
N PRO A 228 -0.24 -33.34 -34.91
CA PRO A 228 -0.70 -34.50 -34.15
C PRO A 228 -2.08 -35.02 -34.57
N ALA A 229 -3.00 -34.08 -34.84
CA ALA A 229 -4.36 -34.43 -35.27
C ALA A 229 -4.37 -35.05 -36.64
N TYR A 230 -3.58 -34.52 -37.59
CA TYR A 230 -3.43 -35.09 -38.93
C TYR A 230 -2.89 -36.53 -38.91
N LYS A 231 -1.77 -36.73 -38.20
CA LYS A 231 -1.14 -38.05 -38.15
C LYS A 231 -2.11 -39.12 -37.64
N LYS A 232 -2.81 -38.81 -36.57
CA LYS A 232 -3.78 -39.76 -35.96
C LYS A 232 -4.95 -40.07 -36.88
N ALA A 233 -5.56 -39.09 -37.50
CA ALA A 233 -6.70 -39.28 -38.40
C ALA A 233 -6.29 -40.06 -39.64
N TYR A 234 -5.09 -39.77 -40.19
CA TYR A 234 -4.56 -40.44 -41.35
C TYR A 234 -4.27 -41.93 -41.09
N ASP A 235 -3.53 -42.19 -39.98
CA ASP A 235 -3.14 -43.57 -39.66
C ASP A 235 -4.37 -44.46 -39.35
N SER A 236 -5.38 -43.93 -38.70
CA SER A 236 -6.63 -44.64 -38.39
C SER A 236 -7.44 -44.94 -39.66
N ALA A 237 -7.64 -43.93 -40.51
CA ALA A 237 -8.46 -44.09 -41.73
C ALA A 237 -7.77 -44.92 -42.81
N TYR A 238 -6.45 -44.77 -42.96
CA TYR A 238 -5.68 -45.52 -43.92
C TYR A 238 -5.69 -47.02 -43.59
N SER A 239 -5.47 -47.33 -42.31
CA SER A 239 -5.46 -48.70 -41.85
C SER A 239 -6.80 -49.41 -42.02
N SER A 240 -7.95 -48.77 -41.79
CA SER A 240 -9.28 -49.39 -41.97
C SER A 240 -9.59 -49.73 -43.41
N ALA A 241 -9.39 -48.76 -44.32
CA ALA A 241 -9.69 -48.97 -45.74
C ALA A 241 -8.77 -49.97 -46.43
N TYR A 242 -7.50 -50.05 -46.00
CA TYR A 242 -6.56 -50.99 -46.59
C TYR A 242 -6.92 -52.45 -46.27
N ASN A 243 -7.36 -52.72 -45.05
CA ASN A 243 -7.62 -54.14 -44.67
C ASN A 243 -8.95 -54.66 -45.15
N GLU A 244 -9.95 -53.84 -45.39
CA GLU A 244 -11.24 -54.21 -45.92
C GLU A 244 -11.14 -54.71 -47.39
N ALA A 245 -10.26 -54.01 -48.13
CA ALA A 245 -9.97 -54.36 -49.47
C ALA A 245 -9.12 -55.66 -49.59
N HIS A 246 -8.31 -55.96 -48.59
CA HIS A 246 -7.37 -57.05 -48.54
C HIS A 246 -8.04 -58.44 -48.30
N ASP A 247 -9.19 -58.45 -47.59
CA ASP A 247 -9.88 -59.73 -47.27
C ASP A 247 -10.55 -60.31 -48.44
N LYS A 248 -10.97 -59.46 -49.35
CA LYS A 248 -11.67 -59.96 -50.54
C LYS A 248 -10.79 -60.79 -51.47
N ALA A 249 -9.51 -60.52 -51.38
CA ALA A 249 -8.54 -61.16 -52.28
C ALA A 249 -7.92 -62.42 -51.72
N TYR A 250 -8.12 -62.72 -50.47
CA TYR A 250 -7.57 -63.88 -49.78
C TYR A 250 -8.25 -65.18 -50.20
N SER A 251 -9.56 -65.13 -50.44
CA SER A 251 -10.33 -66.26 -50.78
C SER A 251 -10.01 -66.90 -52.20
N GLU A 252 -9.26 -66.12 -53.00
CA GLU A 252 -9.09 -66.50 -54.41
C GLU A 252 -7.75 -67.20 -54.78
N ALA A 253 -6.79 -67.27 -53.86
CA ALA A 253 -5.44 -67.72 -54.18
C ALA A 253 -5.00 -69.12 -53.62
N TYR A 254 -5.92 -69.91 -53.15
CA TYR A 254 -5.60 -71.07 -52.30
C TYR A 254 -5.17 -72.36 -53.00
N ASP A 255 -5.60 -72.59 -54.23
CA ASP A 255 -5.57 -73.97 -54.84
C ASP A 255 -4.25 -74.48 -55.36
N LYS A 256 -3.26 -73.62 -55.45
CA LYS A 256 -2.09 -73.96 -56.26
C LYS A 256 -0.95 -74.63 -55.55
N ALA A 257 -1.06 -74.85 -54.32
CA ALA A 257 0.14 -75.25 -53.61
C ALA A 257 -0.08 -76.18 -52.40
N TYR A 258 -1.18 -76.95 -52.42
CA TYR A 258 -1.49 -77.74 -51.21
C TYR A 258 -0.40 -78.70 -50.81
N ASP A 259 0.07 -79.45 -51.74
CA ASP A 259 1.09 -80.50 -51.46
C ASP A 259 2.53 -79.98 -51.55
N GLU A 260 2.79 -79.02 -52.42
CA GLU A 260 4.15 -78.42 -52.55
C GLU A 260 4.37 -77.17 -51.76
N ALA A 261 3.33 -76.52 -51.26
CA ALA A 261 3.42 -75.17 -50.76
C ALA A 261 2.51 -74.85 -49.53
N TYR A 262 2.08 -75.89 -48.74
CA TYR A 262 1.28 -75.63 -47.53
C TYR A 262 1.95 -74.58 -46.59
N ASP A 263 3.23 -74.78 -46.30
CA ASP A 263 3.98 -73.83 -45.43
C ASP A 263 4.11 -72.54 -46.12
N LYS A 264 4.27 -72.55 -47.46
CA LYS A 264 4.36 -71.30 -48.23
C LYS A 264 3.01 -70.58 -48.33
N ALA A 265 1.93 -71.37 -48.46
CA ALA A 265 0.57 -70.87 -48.46
C ALA A 265 0.10 -70.48 -47.04
N TYR A 266 0.47 -71.24 -46.02
CA TYR A 266 0.21 -70.91 -44.61
C TYR A 266 0.85 -69.61 -44.24
N LYS A 267 2.17 -69.48 -44.52
CA LYS A 267 2.90 -68.22 -44.20
C LYS A 267 2.28 -67.03 -44.92
N LYS A 268 1.98 -67.24 -46.23
CA LYS A 268 1.38 -66.17 -47.03
C LYS A 268 -0.06 -65.86 -46.64
N ALA A 269 -0.82 -66.83 -46.25
CA ALA A 269 -2.18 -66.65 -45.73
C ALA A 269 -2.23 -66.13 -44.32
N TYR A 270 -1.31 -66.59 -43.45
CA TYR A 270 -1.18 -66.12 -42.11
C TYR A 270 -0.85 -64.67 -42.13
N ASP A 271 0.20 -64.25 -42.85
CA ASP A 271 0.63 -62.86 -42.91
C ASP A 271 -0.48 -61.93 -43.42
N LYS A 272 -1.24 -62.44 -44.37
CA LYS A 272 -2.34 -61.68 -44.97
C LYS A 272 -3.58 -61.57 -44.07
N ALA A 273 -3.98 -62.68 -43.47
CA ALA A 273 -5.07 -62.72 -42.51
C ALA A 273 -4.72 -61.98 -41.23
N TYR A 274 -3.43 -62.14 -40.84
CA TYR A 274 -2.91 -61.40 -39.73
C TYR A 274 -3.01 -59.89 -39.91
N LYS A 275 -2.50 -59.38 -41.06
CA LYS A 275 -2.57 -57.89 -41.35
C LYS A 275 -3.99 -57.40 -41.35
N LYS A 276 -4.97 -58.18 -41.89
CA LYS A 276 -6.37 -57.76 -41.88
C LYS A 276 -7.03 -57.86 -40.53
N ALA A 277 -6.84 -58.98 -39.81
CA ALA A 277 -7.41 -59.20 -38.52
C ALA A 277 -6.78 -58.19 -37.48
N TYR A 278 -5.46 -57.97 -37.63
CA TYR A 278 -4.74 -57.00 -36.83
C TYR A 278 -5.39 -55.64 -36.99
N LYS A 279 -5.55 -55.18 -38.22
CA LYS A 279 -6.07 -53.82 -38.41
C LYS A 279 -7.52 -53.66 -37.92
N LYS A 280 -8.40 -54.59 -38.32
CA LYS A 280 -9.81 -54.55 -37.87
C LYS A 280 -9.94 -54.63 -36.34
N ALA A 281 -9.10 -55.46 -35.71
CA ALA A 281 -9.07 -55.59 -34.27
C ALA A 281 -8.44 -54.38 -33.59
N TYR A 282 -7.34 -53.86 -34.22
CA TYR A 282 -6.67 -52.69 -33.74
C TYR A 282 -7.59 -51.47 -33.79
N ASP A 283 -8.18 -51.16 -34.92
CA ASP A 283 -9.04 -49.99 -35.09
C ASP A 283 -10.24 -50.02 -34.14
N LYS A 284 -10.90 -51.20 -34.03
CA LYS A 284 -12.03 -51.38 -33.14
C LYS A 284 -11.63 -51.26 -31.66
N ALA A 285 -10.50 -51.85 -31.29
CA ALA A 285 -10.01 -51.80 -29.90
C ALA A 285 -9.45 -50.44 -29.56
N TYR A 286 -8.75 -49.81 -30.51
CA TYR A 286 -8.23 -48.45 -30.36
C TYR A 286 -9.35 -47.43 -30.18
N LYS A 287 -10.36 -47.44 -31.04
CA LYS A 287 -11.53 -46.58 -30.90
C LYS A 287 -12.19 -46.73 -29.52
N LYS A 288 -12.41 -47.99 -29.09
CA LYS A 288 -12.98 -48.23 -27.76
C LYS A 288 -12.08 -47.78 -26.62
N ALA A 289 -10.77 -47.93 -26.77
CA ALA A 289 -9.80 -47.46 -25.78
C ALA A 289 -9.73 -45.92 -25.75
N TYR A 290 -9.81 -45.29 -26.94
CA TYR A 290 -9.87 -43.84 -27.09
C TYR A 290 -11.13 -43.27 -26.47
N ASP A 291 -12.30 -43.78 -26.83
CA ASP A 291 -13.59 -43.31 -26.29
C ASP A 291 -13.62 -43.46 -24.75
N LYS A 292 -13.10 -44.58 -24.24
CA LYS A 292 -12.99 -44.78 -22.78
C LYS A 292 -11.99 -43.80 -22.12
N ALA A 293 -10.85 -43.56 -22.74
CA ALA A 293 -9.83 -42.67 -22.23
C ALA A 293 -10.30 -41.20 -22.33
N TRP A 294 -10.98 -40.84 -23.42
CA TRP A 294 -11.58 -39.51 -23.61
C TRP A 294 -12.69 -39.23 -22.58
N LYS A 295 -13.62 -40.24 -22.40
CA LYS A 295 -14.64 -40.07 -21.35
C LYS A 295 -14.05 -39.86 -19.95
N LYS A 296 -13.02 -40.70 -19.61
CA LYS A 296 -12.32 -40.53 -18.32
C LYS A 296 -11.59 -39.20 -18.23
N ALA A 297 -11.10 -38.66 -19.35
CA ALA A 297 -10.52 -37.33 -19.40
C ALA A 297 -11.58 -36.25 -19.22
N GLN A 298 -12.75 -36.40 -19.85
CA GLN A 298 -13.88 -35.51 -19.68
C GLN A 298 -14.39 -35.49 -18.23
N ASP A 299 -14.56 -36.66 -17.60
CA ASP A 299 -14.97 -36.71 -16.17
C ASP A 299 -13.99 -35.95 -15.27
N LYS A 300 -12.68 -36.10 -15.49
CA LYS A 300 -11.66 -35.32 -14.74
C LYS A 300 -11.65 -33.83 -15.07
N ILE A 301 -12.07 -33.47 -16.27
CA ILE A 301 -12.17 -32.05 -16.65
C ILE A 301 -13.39 -31.41 -16.01
N GLU A 302 -14.50 -32.14 -15.83
CA GLU A 302 -15.64 -31.61 -15.07
C GLU A 302 -15.25 -31.32 -13.63
N ASP A 303 -14.52 -32.20 -12.95
CA ASP A 303 -13.98 -31.95 -11.60
C ASP A 303 -13.06 -30.72 -11.59
N LYS A 304 -12.08 -30.69 -12.52
CA LYS A 304 -11.14 -29.56 -12.64
C LYS A 304 -11.82 -28.24 -13.03
N TYR A 305 -12.91 -28.32 -13.82
CA TYR A 305 -13.68 -27.13 -14.17
C TYR A 305 -14.52 -26.66 -12.98
N ALA A 306 -15.06 -27.54 -12.17
CA ALA A 306 -15.78 -27.19 -10.95
C ALA A 306 -14.84 -26.44 -9.96
N ASP A 307 -13.60 -26.94 -9.79
CA ASP A 307 -12.58 -26.25 -8.99
C ASP A 307 -12.26 -24.85 -9.58
N ALA A 308 -12.10 -24.77 -10.91
CA ALA A 308 -11.86 -23.49 -11.59
C ALA A 308 -13.08 -22.53 -11.51
N GLU A 309 -14.30 -23.09 -11.55
CA GLU A 309 -15.54 -22.32 -11.41
C GLU A 309 -15.64 -21.66 -10.03
N GLU A 310 -15.29 -22.40 -8.97
CA GLU A 310 -15.23 -21.90 -7.61
C GLU A 310 -14.09 -20.89 -7.46
N LYS A 311 -12.88 -21.26 -7.90
CA LYS A 311 -11.65 -20.47 -7.80
C LYS A 311 -11.77 -19.09 -8.49
N TYR A 312 -12.26 -19.07 -9.73
CA TYR A 312 -12.33 -17.84 -10.53
C TYR A 312 -13.74 -17.22 -10.58
N LYS A 313 -14.69 -17.75 -9.83
CA LYS A 313 -16.11 -17.32 -9.87
C LYS A 313 -16.64 -17.20 -11.32
N LEU A 314 -16.43 -18.25 -12.13
CA LEU A 314 -16.70 -18.17 -13.57
C LEU A 314 -18.17 -17.82 -13.87
N ASN A 315 -19.11 -18.28 -13.05
CA ASN A 315 -20.56 -18.11 -13.19
C ASN A 315 -21.10 -17.03 -12.23
N ASP A 316 -20.29 -16.04 -11.81
CA ASP A 316 -20.75 -14.92 -10.97
C ASP A 316 -21.78 -14.08 -11.74
N PRO A 317 -23.06 -14.00 -11.29
CA PRO A 317 -24.09 -13.22 -11.96
C PRO A 317 -23.86 -11.70 -11.86
N ASP A 318 -23.08 -11.26 -10.87
CA ASP A 318 -22.75 -9.84 -10.65
C ASP A 318 -21.49 -9.40 -11.41
N PHE A 319 -20.83 -10.34 -12.11
CA PHE A 319 -19.67 -10.04 -12.92
C PHE A 319 -20.00 -9.06 -14.05
N LYS A 320 -19.18 -8.00 -14.13
CA LYS A 320 -19.25 -7.02 -15.23
C LYS A 320 -17.88 -6.89 -15.86
N ALA A 321 -17.80 -7.09 -17.15
CA ALA A 321 -16.58 -6.91 -17.92
C ALA A 321 -16.08 -5.46 -17.80
N THR A 322 -14.81 -5.29 -17.39
CA THR A 322 -14.17 -3.98 -17.27
C THR A 322 -13.18 -3.81 -18.40
N LYS A 323 -13.49 -2.91 -19.33
CA LYS A 323 -12.61 -2.60 -20.46
C LYS A 323 -11.45 -1.71 -20.04
N THR A 324 -10.26 -2.04 -20.53
CA THR A 324 -9.03 -1.30 -20.29
C THR A 324 -8.23 -1.14 -21.58
N THR A 325 -7.31 -0.20 -21.58
CA THR A 325 -6.24 -0.10 -22.56
C THR A 325 -4.94 -0.46 -21.89
N LEU A 326 -4.15 -1.34 -22.49
CA LEU A 326 -2.88 -1.85 -21.96
C LEU A 326 -1.68 -1.14 -22.59
N TYR A 327 -0.64 -0.97 -21.79
CA TYR A 327 0.63 -0.38 -22.20
C TYR A 327 1.79 -1.23 -21.67
N GLU A 328 2.79 -1.49 -22.47
CA GLU A 328 4.03 -2.12 -22.02
C GLU A 328 4.79 -1.14 -21.11
N ASN A 329 5.17 -1.60 -19.94
CA ASN A 329 5.92 -0.83 -18.97
C ASN A 329 7.02 -1.71 -18.34
N PHE A 330 7.84 -2.32 -19.20
CA PHE A 330 8.86 -3.28 -18.81
C PHE A 330 9.99 -2.60 -18.05
N PHE A 331 10.51 -3.31 -17.05
CA PHE A 331 11.62 -2.84 -16.26
C PHE A 331 12.63 -3.96 -15.93
N ARG A 332 13.78 -3.54 -15.43
CA ARG A 332 14.78 -4.43 -14.83
C ARG A 332 15.12 -3.90 -13.44
N ASN A 333 15.26 -4.81 -12.47
CA ASN A 333 15.80 -4.48 -11.16
C ASN A 333 17.30 -4.81 -11.17
N GLU A 334 18.12 -3.78 -11.19
CA GLU A 334 19.57 -3.88 -11.31
C GLU A 334 20.24 -3.52 -9.99
N GLU A 335 21.50 -3.89 -9.83
CA GLU A 335 22.31 -3.47 -8.70
C GLU A 335 22.86 -2.08 -8.95
N GLU A 336 22.73 -1.21 -7.96
CA GLU A 336 23.24 0.15 -8.01
C GLU A 336 24.50 0.30 -7.15
N ASP A 337 25.51 0.96 -7.72
CA ASP A 337 26.70 1.48 -7.04
C ASP A 337 26.79 2.97 -7.40
N TYR A 338 26.13 3.81 -6.58
CA TYR A 338 26.00 5.24 -6.84
C TYR A 338 27.30 6.00 -6.48
N ASN A 339 28.15 5.42 -5.63
CA ASN A 339 29.42 6.04 -5.21
C ASN A 339 30.61 5.51 -5.99
N ASN A 340 30.44 4.51 -6.86
CA ASN A 340 31.43 3.84 -7.70
C ASN A 340 32.58 3.22 -6.89
N ASP A 341 32.31 2.65 -5.70
CA ASP A 341 33.31 1.97 -4.86
C ASP A 341 33.45 0.47 -5.19
N GLY A 342 32.67 -0.03 -6.13
CA GLY A 342 32.66 -1.42 -6.59
C GLY A 342 31.82 -2.34 -5.71
N LYS A 343 30.95 -1.78 -4.86
CA LYS A 343 30.02 -2.54 -4.02
C LYS A 343 28.59 -2.14 -4.34
N LYS A 344 27.67 -3.07 -4.10
CA LYS A 344 26.26 -2.81 -4.19
C LYS A 344 25.82 -1.85 -3.06
N ASP A 345 25.34 -0.67 -3.43
CA ASP A 345 24.73 0.30 -2.51
C ASP A 345 23.21 0.12 -2.38
N GLY A 346 22.56 -0.23 -3.47
CA GLY A 346 21.09 -0.36 -3.54
C GLY A 346 20.62 -1.18 -4.72
N THR A 347 19.33 -1.07 -4.98
CA THR A 347 18.64 -1.62 -6.16
C THR A 347 18.07 -0.46 -6.96
N ILE A 348 18.28 -0.47 -8.26
CA ILE A 348 17.73 0.52 -9.19
C ILE A 348 16.79 -0.15 -10.17
N ARG A 349 15.55 0.35 -10.24
CA ARG A 349 14.54 -0.09 -11.22
C ARG A 349 14.65 0.76 -12.48
N VAL A 350 15.12 0.16 -13.54
CA VAL A 350 15.41 0.86 -14.80
C VAL A 350 14.29 0.64 -15.80
N PHE A 351 13.76 1.72 -16.33
CA PHE A 351 12.79 1.74 -17.42
C PHE A 351 13.41 2.27 -18.70
N ALA A 352 12.99 1.74 -19.83
CA ALA A 352 13.24 2.39 -21.12
C ALA A 352 12.31 3.62 -21.27
N LYS A 353 12.81 4.68 -21.92
CA LYS A 353 11.99 5.87 -22.17
C LYS A 353 10.75 5.52 -22.99
N THR A 354 9.58 5.92 -22.52
CA THR A 354 8.29 5.81 -23.21
C THR A 354 7.58 7.16 -23.26
N ASP A 355 6.66 7.33 -24.23
CA ASP A 355 5.77 8.48 -24.37
C ASP A 355 4.29 8.08 -24.12
N ASP A 356 4.02 6.82 -23.75
CA ASP A 356 2.68 6.27 -23.75
C ASP A 356 2.01 6.31 -22.36
N ILE A 357 2.71 5.89 -21.31
CA ILE A 357 2.17 5.73 -19.95
C ILE A 357 3.25 6.07 -18.92
N ASN A 358 2.84 6.46 -17.70
CA ASN A 358 3.72 6.70 -16.55
C ASN A 358 4.90 7.62 -16.87
N LEU A 359 4.61 8.76 -17.52
CA LEU A 359 5.66 9.68 -17.91
C LEU A 359 6.33 10.32 -16.71
N ALA A 360 7.63 10.55 -16.80
CA ALA A 360 8.38 11.25 -15.79
C ALA A 360 8.34 12.77 -15.96
N CYS A 361 8.31 13.48 -14.82
CA CYS A 361 8.57 14.92 -14.78
C CYS A 361 10.08 15.17 -14.67
N MET A 362 10.70 15.81 -15.66
CA MET A 362 12.09 16.25 -15.54
C MET A 362 12.19 17.46 -14.63
N LEU A 363 12.96 17.36 -13.55
CA LEU A 363 13.13 18.40 -12.53
C LEU A 363 14.44 19.18 -12.72
N LYS A 364 15.52 18.48 -13.11
CA LYS A 364 16.83 19.07 -13.41
C LYS A 364 17.45 18.32 -14.59
N GLY A 365 18.22 19.00 -15.43
CA GLY A 365 18.91 18.39 -16.57
C GLY A 365 18.00 18.10 -17.75
N HIS A 366 18.19 16.98 -18.43
CA HIS A 366 17.43 16.55 -19.59
C HIS A 366 17.20 15.03 -19.61
N PHE A 367 16.25 14.57 -20.42
CA PHE A 367 16.04 13.14 -20.64
C PHE A 367 17.23 12.48 -21.35
N PRO A 368 17.55 11.20 -21.06
CA PRO A 368 18.60 10.46 -21.74
C PRO A 368 18.45 10.47 -23.26
N GLN A 369 19.54 10.66 -23.97
CA GLN A 369 19.61 10.70 -25.43
C GLN A 369 20.60 9.70 -26.01
N LYS A 370 21.53 9.17 -25.18
CA LYS A 370 22.55 8.20 -25.57
C LYS A 370 22.45 6.96 -24.68
N GLU A 371 22.97 5.85 -25.16
CA GLU A 371 22.97 4.55 -24.47
C GLU A 371 23.67 4.53 -23.09
N ASN A 372 24.60 5.46 -22.84
CA ASN A 372 25.32 5.59 -21.58
C ASN A 372 24.83 6.77 -20.72
N GLU A 373 23.64 7.29 -21.00
CA GLU A 373 23.01 8.35 -20.22
C GLU A 373 21.86 7.79 -19.40
N ILE A 374 21.73 8.24 -18.14
CA ILE A 374 20.67 7.87 -17.22
C ILE A 374 20.07 9.11 -16.56
N ALA A 375 18.77 9.09 -16.34
CA ALA A 375 18.09 10.02 -15.45
C ALA A 375 17.52 9.24 -14.27
N ILE A 376 17.89 9.64 -13.07
CA ILE A 376 17.54 8.97 -11.81
C ILE A 376 16.51 9.76 -11.02
N ASP A 377 15.88 9.11 -10.04
CA ASP A 377 14.90 9.81 -9.20
C ASP A 377 15.57 10.92 -8.38
N ARG A 378 14.90 12.08 -8.32
CA ARG A 378 15.40 13.25 -7.60
C ARG A 378 15.50 13.00 -6.09
N MET A 379 14.52 12.28 -5.48
CA MET A 379 14.53 12.05 -4.04
C MET A 379 15.67 11.11 -3.65
N HIS A 380 15.89 10.03 -4.42
CA HIS A 380 17.05 9.16 -4.22
C HIS A 380 18.35 9.96 -4.37
N ALA A 381 18.53 10.68 -5.48
CA ALA A 381 19.72 11.47 -5.75
C ALA A 381 20.03 12.49 -4.64
N ASP A 382 19.01 13.21 -4.15
CA ASP A 382 19.19 14.18 -3.06
C ASP A 382 19.59 13.47 -1.73
N ASN A 383 19.04 12.28 -1.45
CA ASN A 383 19.31 11.51 -0.23
C ASN A 383 20.74 10.91 -0.21
N VAL A 384 21.23 10.42 -1.35
CA VAL A 384 22.57 9.82 -1.44
C VAL A 384 23.65 10.80 -1.93
N GLY A 385 23.25 12.01 -2.33
CA GLY A 385 24.15 13.10 -2.69
C GLY A 385 24.62 13.11 -4.15
N VAL A 386 24.00 12.33 -5.04
CA VAL A 386 24.28 12.27 -6.49
C VAL A 386 23.72 13.49 -7.21
N LYS A 387 24.42 14.01 -8.22
CA LYS A 387 24.06 15.22 -8.96
C LYS A 387 24.13 14.99 -10.46
N VAL A 388 23.41 15.83 -11.19
CA VAL A 388 23.58 15.90 -12.66
C VAL A 388 25.03 16.19 -13.01
N GLY A 389 25.62 15.32 -13.84
CA GLY A 389 27.03 15.34 -14.23
C GLY A 389 27.90 14.28 -13.53
N ASP A 390 27.39 13.65 -12.47
CA ASP A 390 28.06 12.52 -11.83
C ASP A 390 27.86 11.23 -12.65
N THR A 391 28.53 10.17 -12.26
CA THR A 391 28.39 8.83 -12.85
C THR A 391 27.86 7.87 -11.81
N VAL A 392 27.02 6.94 -12.22
CA VAL A 392 26.56 5.79 -11.43
C VAL A 392 26.86 4.50 -12.17
N THR A 393 27.18 3.44 -11.45
CA THR A 393 27.37 2.11 -12.02
C THR A 393 26.15 1.26 -11.74
N VAL A 394 25.56 0.69 -12.80
CA VAL A 394 24.36 -0.15 -12.74
C VAL A 394 24.73 -1.54 -13.24
N SER A 395 24.78 -2.53 -12.36
CA SER A 395 25.19 -3.92 -12.64
C SER A 395 26.47 -4.03 -13.47
N GLY A 396 27.47 -3.19 -13.14
CA GLY A 396 28.77 -3.15 -13.79
C GLY A 396 28.87 -2.24 -15.04
N GLU A 397 27.75 -1.71 -15.54
CA GLU A 397 27.69 -0.73 -16.63
C GLU A 397 27.69 0.70 -16.08
N THR A 398 28.58 1.56 -16.58
CA THR A 398 28.68 2.95 -16.11
C THR A 398 27.80 3.87 -16.95
N TYR A 399 26.96 4.67 -16.28
CA TYR A 399 26.09 5.67 -16.86
C TYR A 399 26.41 7.07 -16.36
N ASN A 400 26.24 8.08 -17.25
CA ASN A 400 26.31 9.48 -16.87
C ASN A 400 24.92 9.98 -16.43
N VAL A 401 24.81 10.55 -15.25
CA VAL A 401 23.58 11.14 -14.74
C VAL A 401 23.32 12.46 -15.48
N VAL A 402 22.39 12.47 -16.42
CA VAL A 402 22.05 13.65 -17.24
C VAL A 402 20.80 14.38 -16.76
N GLY A 403 20.01 13.76 -15.88
CA GLY A 403 18.79 14.35 -15.38
C GLY A 403 18.37 13.80 -14.02
N LEU A 404 17.61 14.61 -13.27
CA LEU A 404 16.88 14.19 -12.09
C LEU A 404 15.39 14.32 -12.38
N LEU A 405 14.67 13.23 -12.23
CA LEU A 405 13.25 13.11 -12.58
C LEU A 405 12.38 12.73 -11.38
N ALA A 406 11.07 12.79 -11.59
CA ALA A 406 10.06 12.18 -10.72
C ALA A 406 9.04 11.46 -11.61
N TYR A 407 8.87 10.16 -11.41
CA TYR A 407 7.82 9.39 -12.09
C TYR A 407 6.47 9.62 -11.43
N VAL A 408 5.42 9.69 -12.24
CA VAL A 408 4.07 9.95 -11.73
C VAL A 408 3.49 8.78 -10.91
N ASN A 409 3.96 7.57 -11.16
CA ASN A 409 3.57 6.36 -10.45
C ASN A 409 4.53 5.96 -9.31
N TYR A 410 5.56 6.78 -9.04
CA TYR A 410 6.50 6.64 -7.93
C TYR A 410 6.60 7.93 -7.11
N SER A 411 5.47 8.38 -6.56
CA SER A 411 5.49 9.51 -5.60
C SER A 411 6.30 9.18 -4.33
N THR A 412 6.43 7.88 -4.05
CA THR A 412 7.31 7.31 -3.04
C THR A 412 8.06 6.10 -3.63
N LEU A 413 9.32 5.92 -3.23
CA LEU A 413 10.19 4.86 -3.75
C LEU A 413 9.98 3.54 -2.99
N HIS A 414 8.78 2.96 -3.13
CA HIS A 414 8.49 1.60 -2.67
C HIS A 414 9.05 0.59 -3.68
N GLU A 415 9.92 -0.30 -3.22
CA GLU A 415 10.41 -1.41 -4.04
C GLU A 415 9.30 -2.44 -4.28
N LYS A 416 8.52 -2.74 -3.22
CA LYS A 416 7.39 -3.68 -3.24
C LYS A 416 6.14 -3.02 -2.66
N THR A 417 4.98 -3.42 -3.15
CA THR A 417 3.68 -2.94 -2.64
C THR A 417 3.40 -3.36 -1.19
N THR A 418 4.07 -4.40 -0.72
CA THR A 418 3.98 -4.93 0.65
C THR A 418 4.89 -4.22 1.65
N ASP A 419 5.76 -3.33 1.18
CA ASP A 419 6.64 -2.58 2.05
C ASP A 419 5.86 -1.60 2.90
N LEU A 420 6.09 -1.64 4.21
CA LEU A 420 5.49 -0.71 5.17
C LEU A 420 5.88 0.75 4.89
N MET A 421 7.09 0.95 4.36
CA MET A 421 7.66 2.25 4.03
C MET A 421 8.56 2.13 2.82
N PHE A 422 8.64 3.17 2.03
CA PHE A 422 9.60 3.31 0.95
C PHE A 422 11.04 3.44 1.48
N ASP A 423 12.01 3.19 0.62
CA ASP A 423 13.44 3.28 0.95
C ASP A 423 14.23 4.00 -0.15
N ALA A 424 14.17 5.31 -0.11
CA ALA A 424 14.90 6.16 -1.07
C ALA A 424 16.43 6.22 -0.83
N LEU A 425 16.94 5.52 0.19
CA LEU A 425 18.38 5.37 0.41
C LEU A 425 18.95 4.16 -0.34
N LYS A 426 18.13 3.13 -0.57
CA LYS A 426 18.52 1.84 -1.13
C LYS A 426 17.77 1.43 -2.39
N PHE A 427 16.71 2.15 -2.72
CA PHE A 427 15.92 1.90 -3.92
C PHE A 427 15.76 3.17 -4.74
N ASP A 428 16.03 3.04 -6.04
CA ASP A 428 15.89 4.10 -7.04
C ASP A 428 15.03 3.67 -8.23
N VAL A 429 14.50 4.62 -8.95
CA VAL A 429 13.84 4.42 -10.23
C VAL A 429 14.47 5.34 -11.29
N ALA A 430 14.82 4.76 -12.41
CA ALA A 430 15.59 5.46 -13.44
C ALA A 430 15.04 5.26 -14.83
N MET A 431 15.42 6.19 -15.70
CA MET A 431 15.13 6.16 -17.13
C MET A 431 16.42 6.12 -17.93
N VAL A 432 16.45 5.25 -18.94
CA VAL A 432 17.51 5.19 -19.95
C VAL A 432 16.88 5.18 -21.36
N THR A 433 17.70 5.28 -22.42
CA THR A 433 17.22 4.99 -23.78
C THR A 433 16.95 3.50 -23.96
N GLN A 434 16.26 3.09 -25.02
CA GLN A 434 16.06 1.68 -25.32
C GLN A 434 17.39 0.93 -25.47
N GLU A 435 18.36 1.55 -26.15
CA GLU A 435 19.69 0.96 -26.30
C GLU A 435 20.41 0.83 -24.94
N GLY A 436 20.23 1.80 -24.03
CA GLY A 436 20.76 1.72 -22.67
C GLY A 436 20.10 0.63 -21.84
N PHE A 437 18.81 0.38 -22.04
CA PHE A 437 18.06 -0.69 -21.38
C PHE A 437 18.50 -2.09 -21.88
N ASP A 438 18.79 -2.21 -23.17
CA ASP A 438 19.20 -3.49 -23.78
C ASP A 438 20.63 -3.91 -23.38
N ARG A 439 21.45 -2.98 -22.87
CA ARG A 439 22.79 -3.26 -22.30
C ARG A 439 22.73 -3.95 -20.93
N LEU A 440 21.62 -3.83 -20.22
CA LEU A 440 21.46 -4.41 -18.89
C LEU A 440 21.22 -5.93 -18.98
N HIS A 441 21.65 -6.67 -17.95
CA HIS A 441 21.76 -8.12 -18.04
C HIS A 441 20.77 -8.90 -17.16
N LYS A 442 20.17 -8.27 -16.12
CA LYS A 442 19.18 -8.97 -15.30
C LYS A 442 17.87 -9.19 -16.07
N SER A 443 17.05 -10.11 -15.57
CA SER A 443 15.79 -10.51 -16.21
C SER A 443 14.86 -9.32 -16.41
N ILE A 444 14.15 -9.32 -17.54
CA ILE A 444 13.08 -8.35 -17.80
C ILE A 444 11.85 -8.75 -17.01
N HIS A 445 11.29 -7.81 -16.28
CA HIS A 445 9.96 -7.91 -15.71
C HIS A 445 8.95 -7.45 -16.76
N TYR A 446 8.07 -8.36 -17.18
CA TYR A 446 7.05 -8.08 -18.18
C TYR A 446 5.83 -7.44 -17.54
N ALA A 447 5.98 -6.18 -17.15
CA ALA A 447 4.94 -5.38 -16.54
C ALA A 447 4.06 -4.69 -17.59
N TYR A 448 2.75 -4.71 -17.39
CA TYR A 448 1.76 -4.07 -18.23
C TYR A 448 0.93 -3.13 -17.38
N ALA A 449 0.99 -1.84 -17.70
CA ALA A 449 0.16 -0.82 -17.09
C ALA A 449 -1.20 -0.75 -17.80
N TRP A 450 -2.27 -0.44 -17.07
CA TRP A 450 -3.59 -0.25 -17.65
C TRP A 450 -4.21 1.10 -17.36
N LYS A 451 -5.09 1.54 -18.27
CA LYS A 451 -6.03 2.63 -18.07
C LYS A 451 -7.46 2.13 -18.23
N TYR A 452 -8.35 2.52 -17.32
CA TYR A 452 -9.77 2.29 -17.50
C TYR A 452 -10.31 3.15 -18.64
N ASP A 453 -11.13 2.59 -19.52
CA ASP A 453 -11.84 3.39 -20.54
C ASP A 453 -12.77 4.44 -19.91
N PHE A 454 -13.33 4.12 -18.75
CA PHE A 454 -14.12 5.02 -17.91
C PHE A 454 -13.56 5.02 -16.50
N ALA A 455 -13.05 6.16 -16.09
CA ALA A 455 -12.52 6.34 -14.75
C ALA A 455 -13.57 5.98 -13.68
N PRO A 456 -13.19 5.26 -12.60
CA PRO A 456 -14.08 5.00 -11.49
C PRO A 456 -14.48 6.32 -10.80
N ALA A 457 -15.69 6.40 -10.28
CA ALA A 457 -16.19 7.58 -9.58
C ALA A 457 -15.55 7.73 -8.18
N ASP A 458 -15.26 6.61 -7.54
CA ASP A 458 -14.64 6.52 -6.21
C ASP A 458 -13.85 5.22 -6.06
N GLU A 459 -13.16 5.08 -4.94
CA GLU A 459 -12.35 3.91 -4.62
C GLU A 459 -13.18 2.62 -4.49
N ALA A 460 -14.43 2.71 -4.02
CA ALA A 460 -15.31 1.55 -3.90
C ALA A 460 -15.68 0.99 -5.29
N GLU A 461 -15.96 1.86 -6.25
CA GLU A 461 -16.17 1.47 -7.64
C GLU A 461 -14.88 0.94 -8.27
N GLU A 462 -13.73 1.55 -7.97
CA GLU A 462 -12.41 1.09 -8.43
C GLU A 462 -12.12 -0.33 -7.94
N LYS A 463 -12.35 -0.65 -6.67
CA LYS A 463 -12.19 -2.00 -6.12
C LYS A 463 -13.05 -3.03 -6.85
N VAL A 464 -14.31 -2.71 -7.14
CA VAL A 464 -15.21 -3.61 -7.88
C VAL A 464 -14.74 -3.82 -9.31
N LYS A 465 -14.33 -2.76 -10.00
CA LYS A 465 -13.81 -2.83 -11.38
C LYS A 465 -12.52 -3.65 -11.44
N SER A 466 -11.61 -3.37 -10.53
CA SER A 466 -10.33 -4.06 -10.40
C SER A 466 -10.52 -5.56 -10.14
N ASP A 467 -11.40 -5.93 -9.20
CA ASP A 467 -11.68 -7.32 -8.87
C ASP A 467 -12.25 -8.09 -10.08
N ASN A 468 -13.20 -7.48 -10.80
CA ASN A 468 -13.75 -8.05 -12.03
C ASN A 468 -12.69 -8.20 -13.13
N PHE A 469 -11.85 -7.19 -13.32
CA PHE A 469 -10.76 -7.21 -14.28
C PHE A 469 -9.73 -8.28 -13.95
N MET A 470 -9.27 -8.38 -12.71
CA MET A 470 -8.35 -9.39 -12.24
C MET A 470 -8.88 -10.81 -12.51
N ARG A 471 -10.14 -11.08 -12.14
CA ARG A 471 -10.76 -12.40 -12.34
C ARG A 471 -10.86 -12.78 -13.82
N ALA A 472 -11.22 -11.83 -14.67
CA ALA A 472 -11.26 -12.06 -16.10
C ALA A 472 -9.86 -12.34 -16.64
N MET A 473 -8.86 -11.52 -16.28
CA MET A 473 -7.46 -11.67 -16.68
C MET A 473 -6.88 -13.02 -16.27
N LEU A 474 -7.09 -13.48 -15.03
CA LEU A 474 -6.61 -14.78 -14.56
C LEU A 474 -7.06 -15.92 -15.47
N THR A 475 -8.32 -15.90 -15.95
CA THR A 475 -8.80 -16.93 -16.86
C THR A 475 -8.12 -16.86 -18.23
N GLN A 476 -7.79 -15.65 -18.71
CA GLN A 476 -7.11 -15.44 -19.99
C GLN A 476 -5.65 -15.89 -19.93
N VAL A 477 -4.95 -15.53 -18.86
CA VAL A 477 -3.55 -15.91 -18.62
C VAL A 477 -3.41 -17.43 -18.53
N VAL A 478 -4.32 -18.13 -17.82
CA VAL A 478 -4.34 -19.59 -17.74
C VAL A 478 -4.53 -20.24 -19.11
N VAL A 479 -5.41 -19.69 -19.94
CA VAL A 479 -5.67 -20.23 -21.30
C VAL A 479 -4.50 -19.99 -22.24
N ALA A 480 -3.72 -18.92 -22.00
CA ALA A 480 -2.52 -18.62 -22.78
C ALA A 480 -1.27 -19.40 -22.35
N ASP A 481 -1.35 -20.27 -21.35
CA ASP A 481 -0.19 -20.99 -20.77
C ASP A 481 0.89 -20.00 -20.27
N ASN A 482 0.43 -18.91 -19.65
CA ASN A 482 1.23 -17.91 -18.95
C ASN A 482 0.87 -17.90 -17.46
N GLU A 483 1.59 -17.15 -16.65
CA GLU A 483 1.42 -17.03 -15.20
C GLU A 483 1.42 -15.57 -14.80
N LEU A 484 0.50 -15.18 -13.90
CA LEU A 484 0.44 -13.87 -13.31
C LEU A 484 1.41 -13.84 -12.11
N GLU A 485 2.42 -12.98 -12.14
CA GLU A 485 3.39 -12.83 -11.05
C GLU A 485 2.97 -11.74 -10.06
N ASP A 486 2.44 -10.62 -10.54
CA ASP A 486 1.90 -9.56 -9.69
C ASP A 486 0.67 -8.89 -10.31
N TYR A 487 -0.17 -8.31 -9.44
CA TYR A 487 -1.35 -7.52 -9.81
C TYR A 487 -1.53 -6.39 -8.81
N THR A 488 -1.30 -5.18 -9.24
CA THR A 488 -1.31 -3.98 -8.40
C THR A 488 -2.24 -2.92 -8.97
N PRO A 489 -3.49 -2.80 -8.46
CA PRO A 489 -4.37 -1.70 -8.81
C PRO A 489 -3.89 -0.41 -8.13
N LYS A 490 -4.27 0.74 -8.69
CA LYS A 490 -3.86 2.05 -8.19
C LYS A 490 -4.17 2.25 -6.71
N TYR A 491 -5.37 1.89 -6.24
CA TYR A 491 -5.75 2.02 -4.83
C TYR A 491 -4.90 1.14 -3.89
N GLY A 492 -4.33 0.04 -4.40
CA GLY A 492 -3.43 -0.85 -3.66
C GLY A 492 -1.94 -0.53 -3.84
N ASN A 493 -1.58 0.51 -4.61
CA ASN A 493 -0.20 0.88 -4.87
C ASN A 493 0.28 2.03 -3.99
N PRO A 494 1.01 1.76 -2.88
CA PRO A 494 1.49 2.81 -1.99
C PRO A 494 2.46 3.78 -2.69
N ALA A 495 3.21 3.34 -3.70
CA ALA A 495 4.09 4.23 -4.47
C ALA A 495 3.33 5.39 -5.13
N ILE A 496 2.06 5.20 -5.45
CA ILE A 496 1.20 6.22 -6.06
C ILE A 496 0.53 7.11 -5.00
N HIS A 497 -0.16 6.53 -4.00
CA HIS A 497 -1.09 7.29 -3.18
C HIS A 497 -0.54 7.70 -1.81
N PHE A 498 0.52 7.04 -1.30
CA PHE A 498 1.05 7.28 0.06
C PHE A 498 1.35 8.76 0.32
N ALA A 499 2.01 9.45 -0.61
CA ALA A 499 2.38 10.85 -0.44
C ALA A 499 1.14 11.78 -0.33
N THR A 500 0.11 11.56 -1.14
CA THR A 500 -1.12 12.37 -1.11
C THR A 500 -1.96 12.10 0.13
N ASP A 501 -2.02 10.85 0.59
CA ASP A 501 -2.75 10.44 1.79
C ASP A 501 -2.11 11.01 3.05
N ASP A 502 -0.79 10.95 3.14
CA ASP A 502 -0.03 11.51 4.25
C ASP A 502 -0.20 13.05 4.31
N MET A 503 -0.03 13.74 3.19
CA MET A 503 -0.28 15.19 3.12
C MET A 503 -1.74 15.56 3.47
N GLY A 504 -2.70 14.73 3.10
CA GLY A 504 -4.12 14.87 3.47
C GLY A 504 -4.35 14.71 4.97
N SER A 505 -3.73 13.72 5.57
CA SER A 505 -3.77 13.46 7.02
C SER A 505 -3.14 14.59 7.81
N ASP A 506 -1.99 15.09 7.37
CA ASP A 506 -1.31 16.23 7.95
C ASP A 506 -2.17 17.51 7.90
N LYS A 507 -2.86 17.76 6.79
CA LYS A 507 -3.81 18.88 6.64
C LYS A 507 -4.95 18.77 7.65
N ALA A 508 -5.53 17.60 7.84
CA ALA A 508 -6.60 17.36 8.80
C ALA A 508 -6.13 17.59 10.25
N MET A 509 -4.97 17.04 10.60
CA MET A 509 -4.35 17.20 11.93
C MET A 509 -4.02 18.65 12.24
N GLY A 510 -3.46 19.38 11.27
CA GLY A 510 -3.19 20.83 11.39
C GLY A 510 -4.45 21.64 11.63
N GLY A 511 -5.59 21.25 11.03
CA GLY A 511 -6.89 21.87 11.28
C GLY A 511 -7.36 21.72 12.72
N VAL A 512 -7.32 20.53 13.27
CA VAL A 512 -7.69 20.24 14.66
C VAL A 512 -6.78 21.04 15.63
N LEU A 513 -5.48 21.07 15.34
CA LEU A 513 -4.52 21.83 16.13
C LEU A 513 -4.86 23.33 16.14
N LEU A 514 -5.16 23.91 14.98
CA LEU A 514 -5.56 25.32 14.88
C LEU A 514 -6.82 25.59 15.72
N ASP A 515 -7.85 24.75 15.58
CA ASP A 515 -9.11 24.94 16.31
C ASP A 515 -8.90 24.95 17.82
N ILE A 516 -8.10 24.02 18.34
CA ILE A 516 -7.72 23.96 19.77
C ILE A 516 -7.00 25.24 20.19
N LEU A 517 -5.97 25.66 19.46
CA LEU A 517 -5.18 26.86 19.80
C LEU A 517 -6.03 28.12 19.75
N VAL A 518 -6.92 28.25 18.76
CA VAL A 518 -7.82 29.40 18.63
C VAL A 518 -8.82 29.47 19.78
N VAL A 519 -9.37 28.34 20.22
CA VAL A 519 -10.26 28.25 21.40
C VAL A 519 -9.52 28.72 22.67
N ILE A 520 -8.29 28.26 22.88
CA ILE A 520 -7.46 28.68 24.03
C ILE A 520 -7.22 30.17 23.98
N ILE A 521 -6.87 30.72 22.83
CA ILE A 521 -6.61 32.16 22.68
C ILE A 521 -7.89 32.97 22.91
N ALA A 522 -9.03 32.55 22.38
CA ALA A 522 -10.32 33.16 22.60
C ALA A 522 -10.64 33.25 24.10
N PHE A 523 -10.34 32.17 24.83
CA PHE A 523 -10.49 32.12 26.26
C PHE A 523 -9.51 33.06 27.00
N ILE A 524 -8.23 33.10 26.59
CA ILE A 524 -7.23 34.05 27.15
C ILE A 524 -7.68 35.51 26.97
N PHE A 525 -8.19 35.84 25.76
CA PHE A 525 -8.74 37.15 25.51
C PHE A 525 -9.99 37.42 26.35
N ALA A 526 -10.89 36.47 26.51
CA ALA A 526 -12.08 36.61 27.34
C ALA A 526 -11.73 36.93 28.79
N VAL A 527 -10.72 36.26 29.37
CA VAL A 527 -10.23 36.53 30.74
C VAL A 527 -9.52 37.89 30.80
N THR A 528 -8.72 38.20 29.81
CA THR A 528 -7.98 39.46 29.72
C THR A 528 -8.94 40.65 29.63
N ILE A 529 -9.96 40.59 28.78
CA ILE A 529 -10.97 41.64 28.67
C ILE A 529 -11.80 41.76 29.95
N SER A 530 -12.19 40.64 30.56
CA SER A 530 -12.89 40.64 31.85
C SER A 530 -12.07 41.35 32.91
N ASN A 531 -10.76 41.08 33.01
CA ASN A 531 -9.86 41.77 33.94
C ASN A 531 -9.67 43.24 33.60
N THR A 532 -9.56 43.61 32.30
CA THR A 532 -9.46 45.01 31.88
C THR A 532 -10.71 45.80 32.24
N ILE A 533 -11.92 45.26 32.00
CA ILE A 533 -13.19 45.89 32.39
C ILE A 533 -13.28 46.02 33.91
N ALA A 534 -12.84 45.03 34.66
CA ALA A 534 -12.82 45.10 36.12
C ALA A 534 -11.83 46.18 36.64
N LYS A 535 -10.66 46.33 36.01
CA LYS A 535 -9.65 47.36 36.35
C LYS A 535 -10.13 48.78 36.00
N GLU A 536 -10.82 48.91 34.87
CA GLU A 536 -11.35 50.18 34.39
C GLU A 536 -12.79 50.44 34.86
N SER A 537 -13.26 49.68 35.86
CA SER A 537 -14.65 49.79 36.33
C SER A 537 -15.08 51.19 36.71
N SER A 538 -14.26 51.98 37.43
CA SER A 538 -14.57 53.40 37.76
C SER A 538 -14.74 54.26 36.50
N ALA A 539 -13.84 54.14 35.53
CA ALA A 539 -13.95 54.90 34.28
C ALA A 539 -15.19 54.45 33.45
N ILE A 540 -15.49 53.18 33.42
CA ILE A 540 -16.71 52.63 32.78
C ILE A 540 -17.96 53.14 33.51
N GLY A 541 -17.96 53.12 34.84
CA GLY A 541 -19.03 53.66 35.67
C GLY A 541 -19.30 55.14 35.40
N THR A 542 -18.24 55.93 35.33
CA THR A 542 -18.31 57.36 35.02
C THR A 542 -18.81 57.60 33.58
N LEU A 543 -18.29 56.93 32.60
CA LEU A 543 -18.76 57.02 31.21
C LEU A 543 -20.26 56.64 31.07
N ARG A 544 -20.68 55.59 31.76
CA ARG A 544 -22.09 55.19 31.77
C ARG A 544 -22.98 56.18 32.51
N ALA A 545 -22.51 56.76 33.60
CA ALA A 545 -23.19 57.84 34.32
C ALA A 545 -23.26 59.12 33.49
N SER A 546 -22.29 59.39 32.62
CA SER A 546 -22.26 60.51 31.66
C SER A 546 -23.07 60.30 30.40
N GLY A 547 -23.84 59.17 30.29
CA GLY A 547 -24.78 58.91 29.19
C GLY A 547 -24.28 58.02 28.09
N TYR A 548 -23.07 57.40 28.16
CA TYR A 548 -22.65 56.40 27.18
C TYR A 548 -23.47 55.13 27.28
N THR A 549 -23.91 54.64 26.14
CA THR A 549 -24.72 53.40 26.05
C THR A 549 -23.86 52.14 26.27
N LYS A 550 -24.53 51.06 26.72
CA LYS A 550 -23.87 49.73 26.79
C LYS A 550 -23.25 49.34 25.47
N GLY A 551 -23.95 49.57 24.34
CA GLY A 551 -23.50 49.22 23.02
C GLY A 551 -22.20 49.95 22.56
N GLU A 552 -22.03 51.23 22.94
CA GLU A 552 -20.84 52.00 22.64
C GLU A 552 -19.61 51.41 23.37
N LEU A 553 -19.79 51.06 24.64
CA LEU A 553 -18.72 50.43 25.43
C LEU A 553 -18.42 49.00 24.96
N VAL A 554 -19.45 48.23 24.66
CA VAL A 554 -19.27 46.89 24.04
C VAL A 554 -18.43 47.00 22.77
N ARG A 555 -18.79 47.89 21.84
CA ARG A 555 -18.05 48.13 20.59
C ARG A 555 -16.61 48.57 20.86
N HIS A 556 -16.39 49.44 21.85
CA HIS A 556 -15.03 49.89 22.21
C HIS A 556 -14.13 48.74 22.69
N TYR A 557 -14.57 47.98 23.70
CA TYR A 557 -13.75 46.91 24.27
C TYR A 557 -13.64 45.67 23.33
N LEU A 558 -14.62 45.47 22.43
CA LEU A 558 -14.56 44.39 21.43
C LEU A 558 -13.58 44.70 20.29
N SER A 559 -13.39 45.98 19.97
CA SER A 559 -12.53 46.38 18.84
C SER A 559 -11.08 45.96 19.00
N MET A 560 -10.50 45.96 20.20
CA MET A 560 -9.10 45.63 20.44
C MET A 560 -8.75 44.20 20.13
N PRO A 561 -9.43 43.19 20.72
CA PRO A 561 -9.16 41.78 20.37
C PRO A 561 -9.35 41.50 18.87
N VAL A 562 -10.41 42.06 18.28
CA VAL A 562 -10.71 41.82 16.85
C VAL A 562 -9.64 42.44 15.95
N ILE A 563 -9.20 43.68 16.24
CA ILE A 563 -8.13 44.34 15.48
C ILE A 563 -6.82 43.53 15.57
N VAL A 564 -6.43 43.14 16.79
CA VAL A 564 -5.19 42.37 17.00
C VAL A 564 -5.25 41.04 16.25
N THR A 565 -6.38 40.35 16.36
CA THR A 565 -6.57 39.04 15.64
C THR A 565 -6.55 39.23 14.12
N LEU A 566 -7.21 40.27 13.61
CA LEU A 566 -7.24 40.53 12.17
C LEU A 566 -5.82 40.81 11.61
N PHE A 567 -5.08 41.72 12.32
CA PHE A 567 -3.70 42.02 11.93
C PHE A 567 -2.79 40.79 12.06
N ALA A 568 -2.96 39.98 13.10
CA ALA A 568 -2.21 38.77 13.30
C ALA A 568 -2.53 37.74 12.20
N ALA A 569 -3.81 37.64 11.80
CA ALA A 569 -4.20 36.77 10.68
C ALA A 569 -3.59 37.21 9.34
N ILE A 570 -3.59 38.53 9.07
CA ILE A 570 -2.96 39.06 7.84
C ILE A 570 -1.45 38.73 7.82
N VAL A 571 -0.73 39.14 8.90
CA VAL A 571 0.72 38.91 8.99
C VAL A 571 1.04 37.40 9.04
N GLY A 572 0.26 36.61 9.79
CA GLY A 572 0.39 35.15 9.87
C GLY A 572 0.23 34.49 8.52
N ASN A 573 -0.80 34.88 7.75
CA ASN A 573 -0.98 34.33 6.39
C ASN A 573 0.16 34.75 5.45
N ILE A 574 0.64 36.01 5.50
CA ILE A 574 1.79 36.42 4.70
C ILE A 574 3.01 35.55 5.02
N LEU A 575 3.31 35.34 6.30
CA LEU A 575 4.40 34.45 6.72
C LEU A 575 4.12 32.98 6.37
N GLY A 576 2.85 32.56 6.44
CA GLY A 576 2.39 31.24 6.01
C GLY A 576 2.73 30.98 4.54
N TYR A 577 2.33 31.90 3.66
CA TYR A 577 2.57 31.77 2.22
C TYR A 577 4.04 31.97 1.79
N THR A 578 4.87 32.59 2.63
CA THR A 578 6.28 32.91 2.28
C THR A 578 7.30 32.03 3.01
N VAL A 579 7.24 32.01 4.35
CA VAL A 579 8.26 31.37 5.19
C VAL A 579 7.84 29.94 5.55
N PHE A 580 6.72 29.79 6.26
CA PHE A 580 6.31 28.48 6.79
C PHE A 580 5.95 27.48 5.69
N LYS A 581 5.31 27.95 4.60
CA LYS A 581 5.07 27.09 3.44
C LYS A 581 6.35 26.46 2.92
N ASN A 582 7.41 27.25 2.74
CA ASN A 582 8.67 26.73 2.18
C ASN A 582 9.31 25.69 3.10
N THR A 583 9.19 25.82 4.41
CA THR A 583 9.66 24.81 5.36
C THR A 583 8.92 23.49 5.21
N VAL A 584 7.58 23.54 5.10
CA VAL A 584 6.74 22.34 4.90
C VAL A 584 6.98 21.71 3.53
N VAL A 585 7.08 22.53 2.47
CA VAL A 585 7.40 22.04 1.12
C VAL A 585 8.75 21.36 1.09
N SER A 586 9.77 21.93 1.73
CA SER A 586 11.10 21.30 1.82
C SER A 586 11.05 19.95 2.52
N MET A 587 10.25 19.82 3.58
CA MET A 587 10.02 18.54 4.25
C MET A 587 9.43 17.50 3.27
N TYR A 588 8.36 17.86 2.55
CA TYR A 588 7.73 16.91 1.61
C TYR A 588 8.62 16.58 0.42
N TYR A 589 9.40 17.51 -0.10
CA TYR A 589 10.37 17.20 -1.16
C TYR A 589 11.52 16.30 -0.68
N ASN A 590 11.90 16.37 0.60
CA ASN A 590 12.87 15.44 1.17
C ASN A 590 12.27 14.04 1.41
N SER A 591 10.95 13.96 1.55
CA SER A 591 10.25 12.71 1.85
C SER A 591 9.65 12.04 0.61
N TYR A 592 9.33 12.80 -0.46
CA TYR A 592 8.55 12.30 -1.59
C TYR A 592 9.14 12.73 -2.94
N SER A 593 9.00 11.86 -3.94
CA SER A 593 9.34 12.15 -5.34
C SER A 593 8.12 12.76 -6.02
N LEU A 594 8.05 14.08 -6.04
CA LEU A 594 6.90 14.82 -6.53
C LEU A 594 7.28 15.68 -7.74
N PRO A 595 6.35 15.89 -8.69
CA PRO A 595 6.57 16.80 -9.81
C PRO A 595 6.72 18.25 -9.32
N THR A 596 7.16 19.15 -10.18
CA THR A 596 7.26 20.59 -9.88
C THR A 596 5.90 21.14 -9.47
N TYR A 597 5.82 21.71 -8.25
CA TYR A 597 4.61 22.31 -7.73
C TYR A 597 4.56 23.83 -8.00
N HIS A 598 3.36 24.37 -8.02
CA HIS A 598 3.12 25.81 -8.00
C HIS A 598 2.21 26.17 -6.83
N THR A 599 2.49 27.36 -6.21
CA THR A 599 1.70 27.81 -5.07
C THR A 599 0.33 28.29 -5.52
N ILE A 600 -0.72 27.67 -5.01
CA ILE A 600 -2.10 28.06 -5.30
C ILE A 600 -2.71 28.87 -4.15
N TRP A 601 -3.70 29.68 -4.47
CA TRP A 601 -4.56 30.30 -3.46
C TRP A 601 -5.50 29.24 -2.87
N ASN A 602 -5.43 29.05 -1.54
CA ASN A 602 -6.26 28.09 -0.83
C ASN A 602 -7.38 28.83 -0.06
N PRO A 603 -8.64 28.78 -0.53
CA PRO A 603 -9.78 29.39 0.17
C PRO A 603 -10.04 28.78 1.54
N ASP A 604 -9.84 27.46 1.70
CA ASP A 604 -10.04 26.74 2.96
C ASP A 604 -9.02 27.20 4.02
N ALA A 605 -7.75 27.35 3.62
CA ALA A 605 -6.73 27.95 4.46
C ALA A 605 -7.13 29.35 4.93
N PHE A 606 -7.59 30.21 4.01
CA PHE A 606 -8.02 31.57 4.34
C PHE A 606 -9.21 31.58 5.32
N ILE A 607 -10.22 30.75 5.08
CA ILE A 607 -11.39 30.65 5.97
C ILE A 607 -10.96 30.17 7.36
N LYS A 608 -10.19 29.09 7.46
CA LYS A 608 -9.79 28.50 8.74
C LYS A 608 -8.78 29.38 9.50
N THR A 609 -7.85 30.03 8.82
CA THR A 609 -6.79 30.81 9.48
C THR A 609 -7.14 32.30 9.67
N THR A 610 -8.16 32.79 8.97
CA THR A 610 -8.58 34.22 9.07
C THR A 610 -9.99 34.35 9.59
N LEU A 611 -10.97 33.79 8.88
CA LEU A 611 -12.40 34.02 9.17
C LEU A 611 -12.81 33.32 10.48
N VAL A 612 -12.47 32.08 10.70
CA VAL A 612 -12.82 31.31 11.92
C VAL A 612 -12.21 31.96 13.16
N PRO A 613 -10.88 32.24 13.25
CA PRO A 613 -10.31 32.92 14.40
C PRO A 613 -10.94 34.25 14.70
N VAL A 614 -11.19 35.09 13.70
CA VAL A 614 -11.82 36.43 13.88
C VAL A 614 -13.25 36.32 14.38
N ILE A 615 -14.07 35.42 13.80
CA ILE A 615 -15.45 35.18 14.24
C ILE A 615 -15.47 34.65 15.67
N LEU A 616 -14.66 33.64 15.98
CA LEU A 616 -14.59 33.06 17.31
C LEU A 616 -14.17 34.07 18.36
N MET A 617 -13.15 34.90 18.08
CA MET A 617 -12.71 35.99 18.94
C MET A 617 -13.81 37.04 19.13
N LEU A 618 -14.51 37.38 18.06
CA LEU A 618 -15.64 38.31 18.13
C LEU A 618 -16.76 37.74 19.02
N VAL A 619 -17.18 36.50 18.80
CA VAL A 619 -18.29 35.86 19.52
C VAL A 619 -17.97 35.71 21.00
N VAL A 620 -16.80 35.10 21.32
CA VAL A 620 -16.41 34.82 22.71
C VAL A 620 -16.26 36.14 23.50
N ASN A 621 -15.53 37.10 22.94
CA ASN A 621 -15.35 38.39 23.62
C ASN A 621 -16.66 39.18 23.72
N LEU A 622 -17.53 39.15 22.69
CA LEU A 622 -18.85 39.77 22.73
C LEU A 622 -19.68 39.22 23.90
N ILE A 623 -19.75 37.91 24.06
CA ILE A 623 -20.49 37.27 25.14
C ILE A 623 -19.96 37.75 26.49
N VAL A 624 -18.64 37.75 26.68
CA VAL A 624 -18.00 38.16 27.95
C VAL A 624 -18.25 39.63 28.22
N ILE A 625 -18.04 40.49 27.23
CA ILE A 625 -18.22 41.95 27.42
C ILE A 625 -19.69 42.29 27.67
N VAL A 626 -20.61 41.71 26.92
CA VAL A 626 -22.08 41.94 27.14
C VAL A 626 -22.48 41.47 28.54
N HIS A 627 -22.01 40.32 28.98
CA HIS A 627 -22.27 39.83 30.35
C HIS A 627 -21.72 40.81 31.40
N MET A 628 -20.48 41.29 31.25
CA MET A 628 -19.89 42.26 32.16
C MET A 628 -20.62 43.60 32.15
N MET A 629 -21.10 44.07 30.99
CA MET A 629 -21.82 45.36 30.86
C MET A 629 -23.28 45.31 31.37
N GLN A 630 -23.75 44.18 31.86
CA GLN A 630 -25.07 44.11 32.53
C GLN A 630 -25.06 44.79 33.91
N HIS A 631 -23.90 44.98 34.55
CA HIS A 631 -23.78 45.66 35.83
C HIS A 631 -24.24 47.13 35.73
N THR A 632 -24.79 47.66 36.83
CA THR A 632 -25.24 49.05 36.92
C THR A 632 -24.04 50.00 36.98
N PRO A 633 -24.20 51.32 36.62
CA PRO A 633 -23.14 52.29 36.79
C PRO A 633 -22.63 52.38 38.23
N LEU A 634 -23.50 52.26 39.23
CA LEU A 634 -23.15 52.27 40.63
C LEU A 634 -22.29 51.08 41.05
N GLN A 635 -22.60 49.85 40.50
CA GLN A 635 -21.78 48.67 40.73
C GLN A 635 -20.38 48.83 40.15
N PHE A 636 -20.26 49.43 38.97
CA PHE A 636 -18.97 49.77 38.36
C PHE A 636 -18.16 50.75 39.20
N LEU A 637 -18.79 51.85 39.69
CA LEU A 637 -18.16 52.84 40.54
C LEU A 637 -17.72 52.27 41.89
N ARG A 638 -18.49 51.34 42.46
CA ARG A 638 -18.18 50.69 43.74
C ARG A 638 -17.25 49.47 43.58
N HIS A 639 -16.77 49.14 42.36
CA HIS A 639 -16.03 47.94 42.08
C HIS A 639 -16.74 46.63 42.48
N ASP A 640 -18.08 46.63 42.58
CA ASP A 640 -18.90 45.54 43.04
C ASP A 640 -19.38 44.68 41.82
N LEU A 641 -18.40 44.19 41.03
CA LEU A 641 -18.64 43.42 39.81
C LEU A 641 -18.77 41.93 40.04
N LYS A 642 -18.59 41.47 41.29
CA LYS A 642 -18.74 40.06 41.66
C LYS A 642 -19.69 39.98 42.83
N LYS A 643 -20.77 39.21 42.73
CA LYS A 643 -21.57 38.81 43.89
C LYS A 643 -20.62 38.15 44.89
N ALA A 644 -20.46 38.80 46.08
CA ALA A 644 -19.70 38.20 47.18
C ALA A 644 -20.41 36.89 47.59
N LYS A 645 -20.08 35.76 47.01
CA LYS A 645 -20.33 34.47 47.60
C LYS A 645 -19.48 34.42 48.86
N ASN A 646 -20.09 34.36 50.04
CA ASN A 646 -19.40 34.06 51.28
C ASN A 646 -18.65 32.74 51.14
N LYS A 647 -17.43 32.81 50.64
CA LYS A 647 -16.53 31.65 50.60
C LYS A 647 -16.13 31.40 52.07
N LYS A 648 -16.62 30.29 52.65
CA LYS A 648 -16.12 29.77 53.94
C LYS A 648 -14.61 29.81 53.90
N ALA A 649 -14.00 30.42 54.90
CA ALA A 649 -12.55 30.47 55.02
C ALA A 649 -12.00 29.04 55.02
N MET A 650 -11.14 28.74 54.02
CA MET A 650 -10.55 27.44 53.90
C MET A 650 -9.57 27.19 55.05
N ARG A 651 -9.79 26.17 55.84
CA ARG A 651 -8.86 25.76 56.88
C ARG A 651 -7.61 25.19 56.21
N LEU A 652 -6.50 25.94 56.29
CA LEU A 652 -5.20 25.51 55.79
C LEU A 652 -4.42 24.78 56.92
N PRO A 653 -3.52 23.82 56.57
CA PRO A 653 -2.64 23.21 57.52
C PRO A 653 -1.83 24.20 58.34
N ARG A 654 -1.37 23.84 59.56
CA ARG A 654 -0.55 24.72 60.41
C ARG A 654 0.92 24.78 59.92
N TRP A 655 1.13 25.10 58.69
CA TRP A 655 2.45 25.31 58.07
C TRP A 655 2.95 26.74 58.28
N SER A 656 4.19 27.03 57.86
CA SER A 656 4.74 28.39 57.87
C SER A 656 3.81 29.41 57.17
N PHE A 657 3.88 30.66 57.58
CA PHE A 657 3.08 31.76 57.01
C PHE A 657 3.23 31.80 55.45
N LEU A 658 4.47 31.73 54.98
CA LEU A 658 4.76 31.78 53.55
C LEU A 658 4.12 30.60 52.79
N SER A 659 4.16 29.40 53.32
CA SER A 659 3.55 28.22 52.71
C SER A 659 2.01 28.27 52.68
N ARG A 660 1.40 28.79 53.76
CA ARG A 660 -0.06 29.00 53.79
C ARG A 660 -0.49 30.10 52.83
N PHE A 661 0.32 31.16 52.67
CA PHE A 661 0.06 32.24 51.75
C PHE A 661 0.15 31.76 50.32
N ARG A 662 1.15 30.97 49.95
CA ARG A 662 1.27 30.30 48.64
C ARG A 662 0.07 29.45 48.29
N LEU A 663 -0.35 28.59 49.22
CA LEU A 663 -1.55 27.77 49.02
C LEU A 663 -2.80 28.61 48.82
N ARG A 664 -2.94 29.73 49.55
CA ARG A 664 -4.07 30.64 49.38
C ARG A 664 -4.06 31.28 47.98
N ILE A 665 -2.91 31.70 47.44
CA ILE A 665 -2.77 32.22 46.08
C ILE A 665 -3.18 31.15 45.08
N MET A 666 -2.71 29.93 45.26
CA MET A 666 -3.06 28.78 44.37
C MET A 666 -4.57 28.57 44.31
N PHE A 667 -5.22 28.45 45.49
CA PHE A 667 -6.66 28.21 45.52
C PHE A 667 -7.54 29.40 45.10
N GLN A 668 -7.04 30.64 45.21
CA GLN A 668 -7.74 31.83 44.70
C GLN A 668 -7.67 31.91 43.18
N ASN A 669 -6.67 31.33 42.57
CA ASN A 669 -6.41 31.35 41.13
C ASN A 669 -6.65 30.02 40.40
N VAL A 670 -7.36 29.05 40.99
CA VAL A 670 -7.57 27.72 40.44
C VAL A 670 -8.07 27.76 39.00
N ALA A 671 -9.03 28.63 38.65
CA ALA A 671 -9.53 28.74 37.29
C ALA A 671 -8.41 29.13 36.28
N ASN A 672 -7.52 30.07 36.64
CA ASN A 672 -6.40 30.46 35.78
C ASN A 672 -5.35 29.35 35.67
N TYR A 673 -5.12 28.62 36.77
CA TYR A 673 -4.21 27.47 36.77
C TYR A 673 -4.77 26.26 36.01
N LEU A 674 -6.09 26.06 36.00
CA LEU A 674 -6.72 25.01 35.15
C LEU A 674 -6.49 25.34 33.68
N ILE A 675 -6.59 26.60 33.28
CA ILE A 675 -6.33 27.00 31.88
C ILE A 675 -4.85 26.82 31.54
N LEU A 676 -3.96 27.17 32.48
CA LEU A 676 -2.54 26.92 32.33
C LEU A 676 -2.26 25.43 32.14
N PHE A 677 -2.90 24.58 32.95
CA PHE A 677 -2.81 23.11 32.80
C PHE A 677 -3.28 22.63 31.41
N VAL A 678 -4.47 23.10 30.99
CA VAL A 678 -5.00 22.74 29.64
C VAL A 678 -4.06 23.20 28.53
N GLY A 679 -3.50 24.40 28.64
CA GLY A 679 -2.51 24.90 27.69
C GLY A 679 -1.24 24.07 27.63
N ILE A 680 -0.66 23.73 28.77
CA ILE A 680 0.53 22.86 28.87
C ILE A 680 0.20 21.45 28.31
N PHE A 681 -0.97 20.93 28.62
CA PHE A 681 -1.42 19.63 28.15
C PHE A 681 -1.47 19.55 26.61
N PHE A 682 -2.02 20.56 25.93
CA PHE A 682 -2.04 20.56 24.46
C PHE A 682 -0.65 20.70 23.84
N ILE A 683 0.21 21.54 24.43
CA ILE A 683 1.60 21.63 23.98
C ILE A 683 2.30 20.28 24.20
N MET A 684 1.98 19.59 25.27
CA MET A 684 2.56 18.30 25.59
C MET A 684 2.16 17.22 24.57
N ILE A 685 0.94 17.25 24.02
CA ILE A 685 0.54 16.36 22.90
C ILE A 685 1.44 16.63 21.69
N MET A 686 1.67 17.92 21.34
CA MET A 686 2.57 18.27 20.23
C MET A 686 4.02 17.82 20.50
N LEU A 687 4.52 18.03 21.72
CA LEU A 687 5.85 17.56 22.11
C LEU A 687 5.95 16.04 22.16
N ALA A 688 4.89 15.33 22.53
CA ALA A 688 4.85 13.87 22.49
C ALA A 688 5.03 13.35 21.07
N MET A 689 4.47 14.03 20.06
CA MET A 689 4.75 13.71 18.65
C MET A 689 6.21 14.06 18.29
N ALA A 690 6.64 15.28 18.56
CA ALA A 690 7.96 15.79 18.17
C ALA A 690 9.15 15.03 18.79
N VAL A 691 8.96 14.44 19.98
CA VAL A 691 9.98 13.65 20.70
C VAL A 691 9.72 12.17 20.57
N GLY A 692 8.45 11.74 20.66
CA GLY A 692 8.10 10.33 20.70
C GLY A 692 8.22 9.63 19.36
N MET A 693 8.05 10.31 18.23
CA MET A 693 8.27 9.72 16.91
C MET A 693 9.75 9.32 16.72
N PRO A 694 10.75 10.21 16.86
CA PRO A 694 12.15 9.78 16.79
C PRO A 694 12.50 8.69 17.82
N ASP A 695 12.04 8.82 19.07
CA ASP A 695 12.27 7.80 20.10
C ASP A 695 11.69 6.42 19.71
N THR A 696 10.53 6.41 19.06
CA THR A 696 9.89 5.18 18.57
C THR A 696 10.74 4.53 17.48
N LEU A 697 11.20 5.31 16.50
CA LEU A 697 12.05 4.82 15.40
C LEU A 697 13.38 4.28 15.94
N ASP A 698 14.05 5.02 16.83
CA ASP A 698 15.29 4.60 17.48
C ASP A 698 15.12 3.32 18.29
N TYR A 699 13.99 3.16 18.97
CA TYR A 699 13.66 1.93 19.70
C TYR A 699 13.59 0.73 18.77
N TYR A 700 12.88 0.84 17.65
CA TYR A 700 12.75 -0.25 16.67
C TYR A 700 14.07 -0.57 16.00
N LYS A 701 14.86 0.42 15.60
CA LYS A 701 16.23 0.23 15.08
C LYS A 701 17.15 -0.51 16.07
N SER A 702 17.10 -0.13 17.33
CA SER A 702 17.97 -0.70 18.37
C SER A 702 17.56 -2.09 18.85
N ASN A 703 16.33 -2.53 18.59
CA ASN A 703 15.80 -3.82 19.05
C ASN A 703 15.51 -4.80 17.90
N THR A 704 16.02 -4.56 16.71
CA THR A 704 15.74 -5.36 15.52
C THR A 704 16.13 -6.83 15.67
N ASP A 705 17.27 -7.13 16.34
CA ASP A 705 17.71 -8.51 16.63
C ASP A 705 16.70 -9.31 17.44
N GLY A 706 15.89 -8.63 18.28
CA GLY A 706 14.81 -9.24 19.05
C GLY A 706 13.50 -9.40 18.27
N MET A 707 13.40 -8.83 17.08
CA MET A 707 12.19 -8.78 16.24
C MET A 707 12.28 -9.69 15.00
N MET A 708 13.46 -10.26 14.74
CA MET A 708 13.70 -11.25 13.69
C MET A 708 13.86 -12.64 14.28
N PHE A 709 13.35 -13.64 13.60
CA PHE A 709 13.58 -15.03 14.01
C PHE A 709 14.78 -15.67 13.29
N ALA A 710 15.26 -15.14 12.16
CA ALA A 710 16.50 -15.54 11.49
C ALA A 710 17.11 -14.30 10.81
N LYS A 711 18.45 -14.26 10.64
CA LYS A 711 19.14 -13.14 9.95
C LYS A 711 18.81 -13.05 8.47
N TYR A 712 18.55 -14.21 7.86
CA TYR A 712 18.14 -14.35 6.46
C TYR A 712 16.94 -15.26 6.37
N GLN A 713 15.91 -14.83 5.66
CA GLN A 713 14.73 -15.61 5.33
C GLN A 713 14.64 -15.66 3.81
N TYR A 714 15.05 -16.78 3.22
CA TYR A 714 15.01 -16.98 1.77
C TYR A 714 13.65 -17.58 1.39
N VAL A 715 12.87 -16.85 0.61
CA VAL A 715 11.64 -17.34 0.00
C VAL A 715 11.94 -17.73 -1.44
N LEU A 716 11.68 -18.97 -1.80
CA LEU A 716 11.94 -19.51 -3.13
C LEU A 716 10.75 -19.27 -4.06
N LYS A 717 11.00 -19.13 -5.36
CA LYS A 717 9.96 -19.10 -6.40
C LYS A 717 9.23 -20.45 -6.51
N SER A 718 9.97 -21.54 -6.33
CA SER A 718 9.48 -22.91 -6.30
C SER A 718 10.42 -23.77 -5.46
N TYR A 719 9.95 -24.88 -4.93
CA TYR A 719 10.79 -25.89 -4.26
C TYR A 719 11.61 -26.75 -5.24
N GLU A 720 11.37 -26.62 -6.55
CA GLU A 720 12.07 -27.27 -7.65
C GLU A 720 12.59 -26.24 -8.64
N ASP A 721 13.77 -26.46 -9.19
CA ASP A 721 14.36 -25.65 -10.25
C ASP A 721 13.68 -25.91 -11.61
N ASP A 722 14.11 -25.22 -12.66
CA ASP A 722 13.57 -25.35 -14.02
C ASP A 722 13.74 -26.76 -14.60
N ASP A 723 14.69 -27.54 -14.09
CA ASP A 723 14.93 -28.95 -14.45
C ASP A 723 14.09 -29.94 -13.62
N ASN A 724 13.17 -29.46 -12.77
CA ASN A 724 12.38 -30.23 -11.80
C ASN A 724 13.25 -30.96 -10.75
N LYS A 725 14.41 -30.43 -10.43
CA LYS A 725 15.23 -30.89 -9.32
C LYS A 725 14.92 -30.09 -8.07
N ARG A 726 14.84 -30.77 -6.93
CA ARG A 726 14.59 -30.12 -5.66
C ARG A 726 15.74 -29.17 -5.28
N ILE A 727 15.42 -27.95 -4.93
CA ILE A 727 16.37 -26.97 -4.41
C ILE A 727 16.83 -27.40 -3.02
N THR A 728 18.13 -27.51 -2.82
CA THR A 728 18.78 -27.88 -1.56
C THR A 728 19.95 -26.95 -1.31
N THR A 729 20.38 -26.83 -0.05
CA THR A 729 21.58 -26.08 0.33
C THR A 729 22.49 -26.95 1.21
N GLU A 730 23.80 -26.76 1.09
CA GLU A 730 24.81 -27.38 1.96
C GLU A 730 24.98 -26.60 3.29
N ASN A 731 24.33 -25.45 3.41
CA ASN A 731 24.38 -24.63 4.61
C ASN A 731 23.69 -25.35 5.79
N LYS A 732 24.49 -25.65 6.83
CA LYS A 732 24.02 -26.42 8.00
C LYS A 732 23.08 -25.65 8.92
N ASP A 733 23.11 -24.33 8.83
CA ASP A 733 22.22 -23.47 9.62
C ASP A 733 20.84 -23.30 8.94
N ALA A 734 20.71 -23.73 7.67
CA ALA A 734 19.48 -23.59 6.93
C ALA A 734 18.38 -24.53 7.44
N GLU A 735 17.24 -23.97 7.81
CA GLU A 735 16.06 -24.67 8.24
C GLU A 735 14.89 -24.38 7.29
N LYS A 736 14.21 -25.44 6.83
CA LYS A 736 13.07 -25.31 5.92
C LYS A 736 11.86 -24.75 6.64
N PHE A 737 11.13 -23.88 5.94
CA PHE A 737 9.85 -23.36 6.40
C PHE A 737 8.87 -23.26 5.22
N ASP A 738 7.58 -23.17 5.55
CA ASP A 738 6.53 -22.85 4.60
C ASP A 738 6.03 -21.44 4.87
N MET A 739 5.65 -20.74 3.80
CA MET A 739 5.08 -19.42 3.88
C MET A 739 4.09 -19.17 2.75
N THR A 740 2.97 -18.52 3.06
CA THR A 740 2.08 -17.89 2.10
C THR A 740 1.59 -16.56 2.62
N SER A 741 1.15 -15.69 1.73
CA SER A 741 0.47 -14.45 2.11
C SER A 741 -1.03 -14.60 1.88
N LEU A 742 -1.82 -14.24 2.89
CA LEU A 742 -3.27 -14.13 2.81
C LEU A 742 -3.69 -12.68 3.08
N VAL A 743 -4.84 -12.29 2.61
CA VAL A 743 -5.35 -10.92 2.73
C VAL A 743 -6.37 -10.81 3.86
N LYS A 744 -6.15 -9.89 4.78
CA LYS A 744 -7.13 -9.44 5.76
C LYS A 744 -7.92 -8.28 5.16
N LYS A 745 -9.12 -8.55 4.68
CA LYS A 745 -10.01 -7.51 4.16
C LYS A 745 -10.56 -6.64 5.29
N SER A 746 -10.58 -5.32 5.05
CA SER A 746 -11.21 -4.35 5.94
C SER A 746 -11.78 -3.19 5.13
N ASP A 747 -12.63 -2.37 5.76
CA ASP A 747 -13.22 -1.18 5.11
C ASP A 747 -12.19 -0.07 4.84
N VAL A 748 -11.00 -0.15 5.45
CA VAL A 748 -9.96 0.89 5.37
C VAL A 748 -8.81 0.44 4.50
N LEU A 749 -8.32 -0.80 4.70
CA LEU A 749 -7.14 -1.32 4.00
C LEU A 749 -7.25 -2.85 3.90
N ASP A 750 -7.05 -3.37 2.69
CA ASP A 750 -6.82 -4.79 2.46
C ASP A 750 -5.34 -5.09 2.67
N GLU A 751 -5.03 -5.87 3.71
CA GLU A 751 -3.67 -6.02 4.21
C GLU A 751 -3.16 -7.45 4.10
N GLU A 752 -1.96 -7.63 3.60
CA GLU A 752 -1.31 -8.93 3.50
C GLU A 752 -0.80 -9.39 4.86
N ILE A 753 -1.14 -10.62 5.20
CA ILE A 753 -0.76 -11.30 6.44
C ILE A 753 0.04 -12.54 6.09
N SER A 754 1.27 -12.60 6.56
CA SER A 754 2.15 -13.76 6.34
C SER A 754 1.71 -14.94 7.20
N VAL A 755 1.55 -16.11 6.61
CA VAL A 755 1.23 -17.37 7.31
C VAL A 755 2.43 -18.29 7.22
N TYR A 756 3.02 -18.64 8.35
CA TYR A 756 4.21 -19.47 8.44
C TYR A 756 3.88 -20.88 8.92
N GLY A 757 4.39 -21.87 8.19
CA GLY A 757 4.49 -23.28 8.58
C GLY A 757 5.88 -23.58 9.15
N ILE A 758 5.97 -23.85 10.44
CA ILE A 758 7.25 -23.95 11.17
C ILE A 758 7.43 -25.35 11.74
N ALA A 759 8.64 -25.87 11.69
CA ALA A 759 9.00 -27.16 12.29
C ALA A 759 8.90 -27.07 13.84
N ASP A 760 8.45 -28.15 14.47
CA ASP A 760 8.22 -28.20 15.93
C ASP A 760 9.48 -27.95 16.78
N ASN A 761 10.63 -28.31 16.24
CA ASN A 761 11.94 -28.16 16.88
C ASN A 761 12.80 -27.09 16.22
N SER A 762 12.16 -26.08 15.60
CA SER A 762 12.86 -24.97 14.96
C SER A 762 13.88 -24.32 15.89
N ASN A 763 15.05 -24.05 15.36
CA ASN A 763 16.10 -23.30 16.05
C ASN A 763 15.77 -21.79 16.08
N TYR A 764 14.98 -21.34 15.15
CA TYR A 764 14.66 -19.93 14.88
C TYR A 764 13.34 -19.47 15.53
N VAL A 765 12.25 -20.18 15.27
CA VAL A 765 10.92 -19.83 15.77
C VAL A 765 10.56 -20.72 16.97
N LYS A 766 10.78 -20.21 18.19
CA LYS A 766 10.63 -20.98 19.42
C LYS A 766 9.22 -20.85 20.01
N ILE A 767 8.24 -21.45 19.38
CA ILE A 767 6.87 -21.56 19.88
C ILE A 767 6.68 -22.96 20.51
N LYS A 768 6.40 -23.01 21.81
CA LYS A 768 6.21 -24.28 22.49
C LYS A 768 4.89 -24.93 22.08
N LYS A 769 4.92 -26.24 21.77
CA LYS A 769 3.76 -27.10 21.47
C LYS A 769 2.97 -26.70 20.22
N LEU A 770 3.65 -26.21 19.20
CA LEU A 770 3.02 -25.83 17.94
C LEU A 770 2.31 -27.02 17.27
N SER A 771 2.89 -28.22 17.30
CA SER A 771 2.30 -29.48 16.82
C SER A 771 1.08 -29.96 17.61
N SER A 772 0.90 -29.50 18.85
CA SER A 772 -0.27 -29.89 19.67
C SER A 772 -1.53 -29.10 19.33
N LEU A 773 -1.42 -28.08 18.47
CA LEU A 773 -2.55 -27.26 18.02
C LEU A 773 -3.40 -28.03 17.01
N LYS A 774 -4.71 -27.73 16.99
CA LYS A 774 -5.61 -28.23 15.94
C LYS A 774 -5.28 -27.60 14.60
N LYS A 775 -5.76 -28.21 13.52
CA LYS A 775 -5.49 -27.81 12.12
C LYS A 775 -5.57 -26.29 11.88
N ASN A 776 -6.56 -25.62 12.46
CA ASN A 776 -6.83 -24.18 12.23
C ASN A 776 -6.51 -23.32 13.48
N GLU A 777 -5.84 -23.83 14.49
CA GLU A 777 -5.37 -23.06 15.64
C GLU A 777 -3.96 -22.53 15.35
N VAL A 778 -3.73 -21.23 15.60
CA VAL A 778 -2.50 -20.53 15.24
C VAL A 778 -2.01 -19.65 16.36
N TYR A 779 -0.70 -19.43 16.41
CA TYR A 779 -0.14 -18.28 17.11
C TYR A 779 -0.13 -17.08 16.14
N ILE A 780 -0.34 -15.88 16.67
CA ILE A 780 -0.25 -14.65 15.87
C ILE A 780 0.84 -13.75 16.44
N SER A 781 1.43 -12.90 15.58
CA SER A 781 2.38 -11.89 16.04
C SER A 781 1.70 -10.89 16.96
N THR A 782 2.45 -10.35 17.94
CA THR A 782 1.95 -9.29 18.82
C THR A 782 1.54 -8.05 18.04
N SER A 783 2.24 -7.74 16.95
CA SER A 783 1.90 -6.63 16.04
C SER A 783 0.52 -6.82 15.40
N PHE A 784 0.19 -8.03 14.95
CA PHE A 784 -1.13 -8.35 14.41
C PHE A 784 -2.23 -8.30 15.47
N ALA A 785 -1.94 -8.84 16.68
CA ALA A 785 -2.86 -8.78 17.79
C ALA A 785 -3.16 -7.33 18.21
N ASP A 786 -2.14 -6.49 18.32
CA ASP A 786 -2.27 -5.08 18.72
C ASP A 786 -3.02 -4.24 17.68
N LYS A 787 -2.72 -4.42 16.40
CA LYS A 787 -3.37 -3.66 15.32
C LYS A 787 -4.88 -3.91 15.30
N TYR A 788 -5.27 -5.16 15.28
CA TYR A 788 -6.68 -5.56 15.14
C TYR A 788 -7.41 -5.81 16.47
N GLY A 789 -6.72 -5.63 17.60
CA GLY A 789 -7.29 -5.83 18.94
C GLY A 789 -7.68 -7.27 19.24
N LEU A 790 -6.92 -8.25 18.72
CA LEU A 790 -7.21 -9.67 18.83
C LEU A 790 -6.77 -10.24 20.17
N THR A 791 -7.57 -11.17 20.71
CA THR A 791 -7.30 -11.87 21.96
C THR A 791 -7.27 -13.38 21.72
N VAL A 792 -6.67 -14.13 22.68
CA VAL A 792 -6.66 -15.59 22.62
C VAL A 792 -8.10 -16.13 22.62
N GLY A 793 -8.41 -16.96 21.64
CA GLY A 793 -9.73 -17.54 21.43
C GLY A 793 -10.53 -16.91 20.28
N ASP A 794 -10.13 -15.73 19.79
CA ASP A 794 -10.76 -15.06 18.66
C ASP A 794 -10.53 -15.82 17.37
N THR A 795 -11.41 -15.61 16.39
CA THR A 795 -11.31 -16.19 15.06
C THR A 795 -11.05 -15.11 14.03
N VAL A 796 -9.99 -15.29 13.24
CA VAL A 796 -9.62 -14.41 12.15
C VAL A 796 -9.95 -15.08 10.82
N SER A 797 -10.61 -14.35 9.91
CA SER A 797 -10.84 -14.76 8.53
C SER A 797 -9.83 -14.05 7.64
N LEU A 798 -9.13 -14.83 6.80
CA LEU A 798 -8.17 -14.34 5.81
C LEU A 798 -8.52 -14.94 4.45
N ASP A 799 -8.37 -14.18 3.39
CA ASP A 799 -8.72 -14.57 2.02
C ASP A 799 -7.46 -14.76 1.17
N GLU A 800 -7.51 -15.62 0.18
CA GLU A 800 -6.50 -15.67 -0.87
C GLU A 800 -6.50 -14.38 -1.70
N LYS A 801 -5.32 -13.93 -2.11
CA LYS A 801 -5.17 -12.66 -2.86
C LYS A 801 -5.87 -12.72 -4.22
N TYR A 802 -5.68 -13.83 -4.93
CA TYR A 802 -6.14 -13.99 -6.32
C TYR A 802 -7.24 -15.05 -6.49
N GLU A 803 -7.62 -15.73 -5.42
CA GLU A 803 -8.59 -16.83 -5.44
C GLU A 803 -9.77 -16.53 -4.52
N ASN A 804 -10.93 -17.08 -4.85
CA ASN A 804 -12.11 -16.97 -3.99
C ASN A 804 -12.09 -18.06 -2.91
N LYS A 805 -11.04 -18.08 -2.06
CA LYS A 805 -10.88 -19.04 -0.97
C LYS A 805 -10.61 -18.31 0.33
N SER A 806 -11.35 -18.62 1.37
CA SER A 806 -11.23 -18.01 2.69
C SER A 806 -10.85 -19.04 3.72
N TYR A 807 -9.97 -18.66 4.63
CA TYR A 807 -9.52 -19.48 5.74
C TYR A 807 -9.92 -18.83 7.07
N LYS A 808 -10.32 -19.66 8.02
CA LYS A 808 -10.64 -19.22 9.38
C LYS A 808 -9.66 -19.83 10.36
N PHE A 809 -8.92 -18.96 11.05
CA PHE A 809 -7.91 -19.33 12.02
C PHE A 809 -8.34 -18.90 13.43
N LYS A 810 -8.16 -19.76 14.41
CA LYS A 810 -8.42 -19.48 15.82
C LYS A 810 -7.12 -19.15 16.54
N VAL A 811 -7.08 -18.01 17.21
CA VAL A 811 -5.91 -17.54 17.97
C VAL A 811 -5.69 -18.41 19.20
N ALA A 812 -4.57 -19.13 19.25
CA ALA A 812 -4.16 -19.97 20.38
C ALA A 812 -3.17 -19.25 21.32
N GLY A 813 -2.44 -18.24 20.82
CA GLY A 813 -1.46 -17.48 21.59
C GLY A 813 -0.76 -16.41 20.75
N PHE A 814 0.21 -15.73 21.38
CA PHE A 814 0.97 -14.64 20.76
C PHE A 814 2.45 -15.02 20.64
N TYR A 815 3.08 -14.50 19.58
CA TYR A 815 4.52 -14.59 19.34
C TYR A 815 5.10 -13.18 19.22
N ASP A 816 6.07 -12.84 20.06
CA ASP A 816 6.60 -11.48 20.22
C ASP A 816 7.86 -11.17 19.40
N LYS A 817 8.44 -12.18 18.75
CA LYS A 817 9.65 -12.04 17.94
C LYS A 817 9.33 -11.95 16.44
N SER A 818 8.34 -11.16 16.08
CA SER A 818 8.01 -10.85 14.69
C SER A 818 7.40 -9.46 14.62
N GLN A 819 8.01 -8.60 13.83
CA GLN A 819 7.47 -7.25 13.57
C GLN A 819 6.39 -7.28 12.49
N SER A 820 6.42 -8.27 11.58
CA SER A 820 5.41 -8.43 10.56
C SER A 820 4.06 -8.87 11.14
N LEU A 821 3.00 -8.60 10.41
CA LEU A 821 1.68 -9.15 10.70
C LEU A 821 1.66 -10.61 10.25
N ALA A 822 1.72 -11.53 11.20
CA ALA A 822 1.96 -12.93 10.88
C ALA A 822 1.16 -13.92 11.74
N LEU A 823 0.90 -15.08 11.13
CA LEU A 823 0.38 -16.28 11.78
C LEU A 823 1.45 -17.37 11.76
N PHE A 824 1.47 -18.18 12.79
CA PHE A 824 2.40 -19.31 12.94
C PHE A 824 1.64 -20.58 13.26
N MET A 825 1.88 -21.64 12.50
CA MET A 825 1.35 -22.99 12.74
C MET A 825 2.44 -24.03 12.51
N SER A 826 2.19 -25.30 12.92
CA SER A 826 3.14 -26.34 12.60
C SER A 826 3.16 -26.62 11.10
N ILE A 827 4.31 -26.99 10.57
CA ILE A 827 4.50 -27.31 9.15
C ILE A 827 3.51 -28.39 8.69
N ASP A 828 3.19 -29.38 9.56
CA ASP A 828 2.22 -30.44 9.27
C ASP A 828 0.79 -29.90 9.14
N ASN A 829 0.41 -28.94 10.00
CA ASN A 829 -0.91 -28.31 9.92
C ASN A 829 -0.98 -27.38 8.70
N TYR A 830 0.09 -26.68 8.39
CA TYR A 830 0.21 -25.83 7.21
C TYR A 830 -0.02 -26.64 5.94
N GLY A 831 0.72 -27.76 5.76
CA GLY A 831 0.54 -28.63 4.61
C GLY A 831 -0.88 -29.19 4.46
N LYS A 832 -1.58 -29.47 5.59
CA LYS A 832 -2.99 -29.90 5.58
C LYS A 832 -3.97 -28.78 5.26
N VAL A 833 -3.69 -27.52 5.68
CA VAL A 833 -4.55 -26.37 5.40
C VAL A 833 -4.45 -25.96 3.94
N PHE A 834 -3.22 -25.88 3.41
CA PHE A 834 -2.93 -25.42 2.06
C PHE A 834 -2.76 -26.54 1.03
N GLU A 835 -3.01 -27.79 1.43
CA GLU A 835 -3.02 -28.99 0.54
C GLU A 835 -1.69 -29.20 -0.21
N LEU A 836 -0.56 -28.94 0.49
CA LEU A 836 0.78 -29.12 -0.10
C LEU A 836 1.07 -30.59 -0.40
N LYS A 837 1.88 -30.80 -1.45
CA LYS A 837 2.41 -32.14 -1.76
C LYS A 837 3.49 -32.54 -0.77
N GLU A 838 3.74 -33.83 -0.68
CA GLU A 838 4.77 -34.38 0.19
C GLU A 838 6.15 -33.79 -0.15
N ASN A 839 6.78 -33.18 0.86
CA ASN A 839 8.09 -32.51 0.77
C ASN A 839 8.14 -31.18 -0.01
N GLU A 840 7.05 -30.58 -0.30
CA GLU A 840 6.98 -29.17 -0.76
C GLU A 840 7.37 -28.24 0.39
N PHE A 841 8.04 -27.12 0.12
CA PHE A 841 8.43 -26.11 1.10
C PHE A 841 8.64 -24.77 0.38
N SER A 842 8.50 -23.66 1.14
CA SER A 842 8.56 -22.32 0.58
C SER A 842 9.94 -21.67 0.65
N GLY A 843 10.84 -22.14 1.54
CA GLY A 843 12.14 -21.51 1.67
C GLY A 843 12.99 -21.97 2.82
N PHE A 844 14.01 -21.16 3.14
CA PHE A 844 15.00 -21.46 4.17
C PHE A 844 15.17 -20.28 5.14
N LEU A 845 15.20 -20.57 6.44
CA LEU A 845 15.65 -19.67 7.51
C LEU A 845 17.13 -19.95 7.78
N SER A 846 17.97 -18.93 7.92
CA SER A 846 19.40 -19.08 8.20
C SER A 846 19.99 -17.87 8.92
N ASP A 847 20.94 -18.09 9.82
CA ASP A 847 21.76 -17.02 10.42
C ASP A 847 23.03 -16.71 9.62
N SER A 848 23.36 -17.56 8.65
CA SER A 848 24.47 -17.38 7.71
C SER A 848 23.95 -17.25 6.28
N LYS A 849 24.66 -16.44 5.47
CA LYS A 849 24.26 -16.22 4.07
C LYS A 849 24.35 -17.54 3.29
N ILE A 850 23.28 -17.90 2.58
CA ILE A 850 23.24 -19.01 1.64
C ILE A 850 23.77 -18.51 0.30
N THR A 851 24.75 -19.20 -0.27
CA THR A 851 25.44 -18.82 -1.52
C THR A 851 25.43 -19.90 -2.60
N ASP A 852 24.83 -21.04 -2.31
CA ASP A 852 24.76 -22.23 -3.19
C ASP A 852 23.38 -22.45 -3.81
N ILE A 853 22.48 -21.50 -3.65
CA ILE A 853 21.19 -21.42 -4.36
C ILE A 853 21.29 -20.31 -5.41
N ASP A 854 20.91 -20.63 -6.64
CA ASP A 854 20.85 -19.65 -7.72
C ASP A 854 19.87 -18.51 -7.37
N GLU A 855 20.29 -17.28 -7.57
CA GLU A 855 19.46 -16.09 -7.30
C GLU A 855 18.15 -16.10 -8.12
N ASP A 856 18.18 -16.70 -9.32
CA ASP A 856 16.98 -16.85 -10.15
C ASP A 856 15.90 -17.74 -9.54
N ASN A 857 16.25 -18.60 -8.60
CA ASN A 857 15.31 -19.45 -7.85
C ASN A 857 14.77 -18.78 -6.57
N ILE A 858 15.32 -17.63 -6.18
CA ILE A 858 14.91 -16.91 -4.98
C ILE A 858 13.90 -15.82 -5.36
N ALA A 859 12.71 -15.89 -4.78
CA ALA A 859 11.69 -14.85 -4.98
C ALA A 859 12.03 -13.59 -4.16
N THR A 860 12.47 -13.77 -2.90
CA THR A 860 12.91 -12.66 -2.04
C THR A 860 13.77 -13.17 -0.88
N THR A 861 14.65 -12.31 -0.40
CA THR A 861 15.42 -12.54 0.84
C THR A 861 15.08 -11.44 1.82
N ILE A 862 14.45 -11.79 2.95
CA ILE A 862 14.13 -10.85 4.02
C ILE A 862 15.32 -10.79 4.99
N THR A 863 15.83 -9.59 5.22
CA THR A 863 17.01 -9.30 6.04
C THR A 863 16.69 -8.27 7.14
N ILE A 864 17.65 -7.99 7.99
CA ILE A 864 17.55 -6.93 9.01
C ILE A 864 17.26 -5.56 8.38
N HIS A 865 17.82 -5.31 7.19
CA HIS A 865 17.60 -4.06 6.47
C HIS A 865 16.13 -3.87 6.11
N ASP A 866 15.44 -4.91 5.66
CA ASP A 866 14.00 -4.83 5.33
C ASP A 866 13.13 -4.43 6.52
N ILE A 867 13.59 -4.70 7.74
CA ILE A 867 12.91 -4.31 8.98
C ILE A 867 13.27 -2.89 9.40
N THR A 868 14.53 -2.45 9.21
CA THR A 868 14.98 -1.12 9.63
C THR A 868 14.70 -0.03 8.60
N LYS A 869 14.49 -0.38 7.33
CA LYS A 869 14.37 0.58 6.22
C LYS A 869 13.35 1.70 6.49
N MET A 870 12.23 1.37 7.13
CA MET A 870 11.23 2.38 7.51
C MET A 870 11.79 3.41 8.49
N ALA A 871 12.46 2.95 9.54
CA ALA A 871 13.03 3.84 10.55
C ALA A 871 14.18 4.67 9.97
N ASP A 872 15.00 4.07 9.10
CA ASP A 872 16.11 4.77 8.43
C ASP A 872 15.60 5.86 7.50
N GLN A 873 14.58 5.56 6.69
CA GLN A 873 13.98 6.53 5.76
C GLN A 873 13.29 7.68 6.51
N LEU A 874 12.48 7.38 7.53
CA LEU A 874 11.78 8.42 8.32
C LEU A 874 12.77 9.31 9.08
N ASP A 875 13.83 8.75 9.66
CA ASP A 875 14.87 9.51 10.34
C ASP A 875 15.57 10.46 9.37
N HIS A 876 15.93 9.98 8.18
CA HIS A 876 16.54 10.79 7.14
C HIS A 876 15.61 11.91 6.65
N SER A 877 14.38 11.58 6.34
CA SER A 877 13.39 12.53 5.75
C SER A 877 12.89 13.56 6.75
N MET A 878 12.59 13.16 8.00
CA MET A 878 11.87 13.95 8.96
C MET A 878 12.68 14.39 10.19
N GLY A 879 13.87 13.82 10.43
CA GLY A 879 14.66 14.08 11.65
C GLY A 879 14.96 15.56 11.88
N SER A 880 15.38 16.28 10.84
CA SER A 880 15.61 17.74 10.92
C SER A 880 14.33 18.52 11.19
N TYR A 881 13.21 18.14 10.54
CA TYR A 881 11.91 18.76 10.74
C TYR A 881 11.41 18.60 12.18
N MET A 882 11.56 17.40 12.76
CA MET A 882 11.18 17.17 14.16
C MET A 882 11.94 18.08 15.13
N THR A 883 13.21 18.38 14.85
CA THR A 883 13.99 19.33 15.63
C THR A 883 13.42 20.75 15.55
N TYR A 884 13.06 21.23 14.34
CA TYR A 884 12.39 22.53 14.18
C TYR A 884 11.03 22.56 14.88
N PHE A 885 10.28 21.48 14.82
CA PHE A 885 8.98 21.35 15.47
C PHE A 885 9.10 21.38 17.00
N GLN A 886 10.14 20.75 17.59
CA GLN A 886 10.46 20.85 19.02
C GLN A 886 10.71 22.31 19.43
N VAL A 887 11.52 23.05 18.66
CA VAL A 887 11.80 24.48 18.93
C VAL A 887 10.49 25.30 18.86
N LEU A 888 9.65 25.06 17.86
CA LEU A 888 8.34 25.71 17.74
C LEU A 888 7.47 25.43 18.97
N CYS A 889 7.41 24.20 19.45
CA CYS A 889 6.66 23.81 20.65
C CYS A 889 7.18 24.52 21.90
N ILE A 890 8.50 24.64 22.07
CA ILE A 890 9.12 25.39 23.19
C ILE A 890 8.72 26.87 23.15
N LEU A 891 8.74 27.50 21.97
CA LEU A 891 8.32 28.89 21.79
C LEU A 891 6.83 29.09 22.10
N LEU A 892 5.98 28.19 21.58
CA LEU A 892 4.53 28.23 21.87
C LEU A 892 4.27 28.05 23.38
N ALA A 893 4.98 27.13 24.03
CA ALA A 893 4.90 26.90 25.46
C ALA A 893 5.28 28.15 26.22
N ALA A 894 6.42 28.76 25.91
CA ALA A 894 6.89 29.98 26.57
C ALA A 894 5.89 31.14 26.42
N VAL A 895 5.38 31.36 25.22
CA VAL A 895 4.40 32.44 24.95
C VAL A 895 3.08 32.18 25.71
N MET A 896 2.57 30.97 25.69
CA MET A 896 1.33 30.60 26.37
C MET A 896 1.47 30.72 27.88
N ILE A 897 2.53 30.16 28.44
CA ILE A 897 2.80 30.27 29.89
C ILE A 897 2.96 31.74 30.31
N TYR A 898 3.69 32.52 29.50
CA TYR A 898 3.85 33.98 29.78
C TYR A 898 2.50 34.73 29.80
N LEU A 899 1.61 34.45 28.84
CA LEU A 899 0.28 35.08 28.81
C LEU A 899 -0.53 34.78 30.07
N LEU A 900 -0.49 33.54 30.52
CA LEU A 900 -1.29 33.04 31.63
C LEU A 900 -0.68 33.45 32.98
N THR A 901 0.63 33.40 33.17
CA THR A 901 1.31 33.86 34.38
C THR A 901 1.21 35.37 34.52
N LYS A 902 1.28 36.10 33.42
CA LYS A 902 1.01 37.54 33.39
C LYS A 902 -0.37 37.86 33.90
N LEU A 903 -1.42 37.15 33.52
CA LEU A 903 -2.77 37.35 34.02
C LEU A 903 -2.86 37.10 35.53
N ILE A 904 -2.14 36.11 36.04
CA ILE A 904 -2.10 35.82 37.48
C ILE A 904 -1.44 36.93 38.25
N ILE A 905 -0.32 37.51 37.75
CA ILE A 905 0.39 38.64 38.36
C ILE A 905 -0.49 39.89 38.32
N GLU A 906 -1.09 40.23 37.18
CA GLU A 906 -1.98 41.40 37.02
C GLU A 906 -3.19 41.33 37.97
N LYS A 907 -3.80 40.13 38.14
CA LYS A 907 -4.92 39.94 39.07
C LYS A 907 -4.53 40.13 40.52
N ASN A 908 -3.27 39.89 40.87
CA ASN A 908 -2.73 40.01 42.21
C ASN A 908 -1.94 41.30 42.42
N GLU A 909 -1.98 42.26 41.48
CA GLU A 909 -1.17 43.48 41.49
C GLU A 909 -1.36 44.31 42.75
N ASN A 910 -2.60 44.48 43.23
CA ASN A 910 -2.92 45.20 44.47
C ASN A 910 -2.35 44.46 45.70
N ALA A 911 -2.45 43.16 45.75
CA ALA A 911 -1.89 42.37 46.86
C ALA A 911 -0.35 42.40 46.84
N ILE A 912 0.28 42.43 45.66
CA ILE A 912 1.73 42.58 45.50
C ILE A 912 2.16 43.97 45.94
N SER A 913 1.44 45.05 45.55
CA SER A 913 1.70 46.45 45.99
C SER A 913 1.60 46.58 47.51
N MET A 914 0.53 45.99 48.10
CA MET A 914 0.36 46.02 49.58
C MET A 914 1.52 45.26 50.27
N THR A 915 1.97 44.14 49.74
CA THR A 915 3.11 43.39 50.30
C THR A 915 4.40 44.19 50.20
N LYS A 916 4.59 45.01 49.14
CA LYS A 916 5.71 45.94 49.02
C LYS A 916 5.64 47.03 50.06
N ILE A 917 4.46 47.63 50.36
CA ILE A 917 4.24 48.60 51.40
C ILE A 917 4.58 48.06 52.77
N LEU A 918 4.28 46.78 53.04
CA LEU A 918 4.62 46.07 54.25
C LEU A 918 6.13 45.81 54.45
N GLY A 919 6.96 46.23 53.51
CA GLY A 919 8.41 46.16 53.62
C GLY A 919 9.05 44.88 53.05
N TYR A 920 8.30 44.00 52.39
CA TYR A 920 8.87 42.82 51.75
C TYR A 920 9.71 43.16 50.51
N GLU A 921 10.86 42.54 50.40
CA GLU A 921 11.73 42.72 49.24
C GLU A 921 11.13 42.08 47.96
N ASN A 922 11.56 42.57 46.77
CA ASN A 922 11.10 42.06 45.48
C ASN A 922 11.38 40.56 45.31
N LYS A 923 12.48 40.03 45.90
CA LYS A 923 12.80 38.62 45.89
C LYS A 923 11.84 37.79 46.74
N GLU A 924 11.45 38.29 47.89
CA GLU A 924 10.50 37.62 48.78
C GLU A 924 9.10 37.56 48.16
N ILE A 925 8.66 38.67 47.56
CA ILE A 925 7.39 38.78 46.84
C ILE A 925 7.39 37.84 45.62
N ALA A 926 8.47 37.85 44.85
CA ALA A 926 8.64 36.89 43.76
C ALA A 926 8.56 35.43 44.27
N SER A 927 9.20 35.14 45.39
CA SER A 927 9.09 33.81 46.02
C SER A 927 7.66 33.43 46.43
N LEU A 928 6.81 34.37 46.75
CA LEU A 928 5.41 34.09 47.09
C LEU A 928 4.56 33.77 45.87
N TYR A 929 4.70 34.52 44.79
CA TYR A 929 3.85 34.42 43.61
C TYR A 929 4.47 33.52 42.55
N LEU A 930 5.75 33.67 42.20
CA LEU A 930 6.41 32.88 41.19
C LEU A 930 6.60 31.43 41.63
N LEU A 931 7.01 31.15 42.88
CA LEU A 931 7.17 29.80 43.37
C LEU A 931 5.81 29.05 43.43
N SER A 932 4.71 29.76 43.76
CA SER A 932 3.37 29.22 43.72
C SER A 932 3.02 28.78 42.28
N THR A 933 3.32 29.61 41.30
CA THR A 933 3.12 29.34 39.87
C THR A 933 4.06 28.26 39.40
N SER A 934 5.34 28.25 39.82
CA SER A 934 6.31 27.18 39.48
C SER A 934 5.83 25.81 39.94
N ILE A 935 5.32 25.70 41.17
CA ILE A 935 4.78 24.45 41.70
C ILE A 935 3.62 23.95 40.82
N VAL A 936 2.71 24.83 40.43
CA VAL A 936 1.58 24.49 39.58
C VAL A 936 2.04 24.10 38.18
N VAL A 937 3.01 24.84 37.58
CA VAL A 937 3.57 24.51 36.27
C VAL A 937 4.21 23.13 36.31
N VAL A 938 5.06 22.83 37.31
CA VAL A 938 5.72 21.55 37.46
C VAL A 938 4.71 20.40 37.62
N ILE A 939 3.69 20.56 38.45
CA ILE A 939 2.65 19.55 38.63
C ILE A 939 1.81 19.39 37.37
N ALA A 940 1.44 20.48 36.72
CA ALA A 940 0.70 20.48 35.47
C ALA A 940 1.50 19.78 34.36
N ASP A 941 2.80 20.06 34.28
CA ASP A 941 3.73 19.47 33.32
C ASP A 941 3.87 17.96 33.52
N LEU A 942 4.14 17.52 34.75
CA LEU A 942 4.23 16.09 35.10
C LEU A 942 2.94 15.31 34.72
N ILE A 943 1.78 15.89 35.04
CA ILE A 943 0.50 15.25 34.68
C ILE A 943 0.32 15.28 33.15
N SER A 944 0.68 16.38 32.50
CA SER A 944 0.52 16.57 31.08
C SER A 944 1.44 15.66 30.25
N VAL A 945 2.66 15.36 30.72
CA VAL A 945 3.56 14.37 30.11
C VAL A 945 2.88 13.01 29.98
N ILE A 946 2.26 12.54 31.07
CA ILE A 946 1.57 11.23 31.06
C ILE A 946 0.32 11.28 30.17
N LEU A 947 -0.55 12.26 30.38
CA LEU A 947 -1.80 12.37 29.64
C LEU A 947 -1.57 12.67 28.16
N GLY A 948 -0.62 13.54 27.83
CA GLY A 948 -0.26 13.90 26.45
C GLY A 948 0.29 12.71 25.67
N THR A 949 1.15 11.91 26.30
CA THR A 949 1.67 10.67 25.71
C THR A 949 0.57 9.65 25.47
N LEU A 950 -0.37 9.48 26.43
CA LEU A 950 -1.50 8.57 26.25
C LEU A 950 -2.41 8.98 25.09
N VAL A 951 -2.70 10.28 24.98
CA VAL A 951 -3.50 10.80 23.84
C VAL A 951 -2.75 10.61 22.54
N MET A 952 -1.43 10.90 22.52
CA MET A 952 -0.61 10.71 21.32
C MET A 952 -0.54 9.23 20.92
N ALA A 953 -0.39 8.32 21.86
CA ALA A 953 -0.39 6.87 21.59
C ALA A 953 -1.73 6.39 20.99
N ALA A 954 -2.86 6.94 21.47
CA ALA A 954 -4.17 6.66 20.89
C ALA A 954 -4.31 7.24 19.46
N ALA A 955 -3.86 8.47 19.24
CA ALA A 955 -3.84 9.10 17.92
C ALA A 955 -2.93 8.34 16.94
N TRP A 956 -1.76 7.91 17.40
CA TRP A 956 -0.81 7.09 16.64
C TRP A 956 -1.44 5.76 16.16
N ARG A 957 -2.16 5.10 17.05
CA ARG A 957 -2.89 3.87 16.71
C ARG A 957 -3.93 4.10 15.60
N MET A 958 -4.69 5.19 15.69
CA MET A 958 -5.69 5.54 14.66
C MET A 958 -5.02 5.87 13.32
N MET A 959 -3.89 6.56 13.34
CA MET A 959 -3.15 6.94 12.14
C MET A 959 -2.54 5.70 11.45
N LEU A 960 -1.81 4.86 12.19
CA LEU A 960 -1.18 3.68 11.63
C LEU A 960 -2.15 2.58 11.18
N PHE A 961 -3.39 2.61 11.64
CA PHE A 961 -4.39 1.63 11.18
C PHE A 961 -4.67 1.72 9.68
N SER A 962 -4.47 2.89 9.08
CA SER A 962 -4.65 3.13 7.65
C SER A 962 -3.44 2.79 6.78
N TYR A 963 -2.33 2.36 7.38
CA TYR A 963 -1.10 1.99 6.68
C TYR A 963 -0.80 0.50 6.86
N SER A 964 -0.12 -0.10 5.89
CA SER A 964 0.36 -1.49 5.98
C SER A 964 1.33 -1.68 7.15
N GLY A 965 1.25 -2.83 7.81
CA GLY A 965 2.11 -3.16 8.95
C GLY A 965 1.66 -2.51 10.27
N TRP A 966 2.49 -2.65 11.29
CA TRP A 966 2.18 -2.11 12.62
C TRP A 966 3.44 -1.95 13.49
N PHE A 967 3.53 -0.82 14.19
CA PHE A 967 4.44 -0.65 15.32
C PHE A 967 3.85 0.29 16.37
N ALA A 968 4.06 -0.06 17.63
CA ALA A 968 3.48 0.67 18.76
C ALA A 968 4.28 1.94 19.07
N PHE A 969 3.57 3.03 19.40
CA PHE A 969 4.19 4.26 19.87
C PHE A 969 4.98 4.02 21.16
N ARG A 970 6.25 4.40 21.16
CA ARG A 970 7.17 4.24 22.30
C ARG A 970 7.88 5.55 22.59
N VAL A 971 7.94 5.94 23.86
CA VAL A 971 8.72 7.07 24.32
C VAL A 971 9.76 6.55 25.30
N THR A 972 11.01 6.90 25.10
CA THR A 972 12.10 6.49 25.99
C THR A 972 12.04 7.26 27.32
N PRO A 973 12.65 6.77 28.42
CA PRO A 973 12.78 7.54 29.66
C PRO A 973 13.47 8.89 29.43
N ILE A 974 14.41 8.95 28.49
CA ILE A 974 15.09 10.21 28.08
C ILE A 974 14.12 11.12 27.33
N GLY A 975 13.25 10.57 26.48
CA GLY A 975 12.21 11.31 25.79
C GLY A 975 11.22 11.96 26.76
N TYR A 976 10.76 11.25 27.77
CA TYR A 976 9.94 11.83 28.83
C TYR A 976 10.66 12.97 29.55
N ALA A 977 11.96 12.81 29.84
CA ALA A 977 12.77 13.86 30.47
C ALA A 977 12.95 15.07 29.53
N LYS A 978 13.15 14.86 28.21
CA LYS A 978 13.21 15.94 27.21
C LYS A 978 11.90 16.72 27.14
N MET A 979 10.76 16.07 27.06
CA MET A 979 9.44 16.69 27.00
C MET A 979 9.18 17.57 28.23
N PHE A 980 9.41 17.03 29.40
CA PHE A 980 9.34 17.76 30.66
C PHE A 980 10.32 18.94 30.68
N GLY A 981 11.57 18.71 30.28
CA GLY A 981 12.63 19.73 30.25
C GLY A 981 12.33 20.89 29.30
N PHE A 982 11.75 20.62 28.14
CA PHE A 982 11.42 21.64 27.13
C PHE A 982 10.35 22.62 27.62
N VAL A 983 9.31 22.15 28.30
CA VAL A 983 8.30 22.99 28.92
C VAL A 983 8.92 23.81 30.07
N LEU A 984 9.80 23.19 30.87
CA LEU A 984 10.52 23.90 31.93
C LEU A 984 11.46 25.00 31.37
N ILE A 985 12.16 24.76 30.26
CA ILE A 985 13.00 25.76 29.59
C ILE A 985 12.11 26.95 29.17
N GLY A 986 10.98 26.67 28.53
CA GLY A 986 10.00 27.70 28.19
C GLY A 986 9.54 28.48 29.41
N TYR A 987 9.23 27.82 30.52
CA TYR A 987 8.83 28.43 31.75
C TYR A 987 9.95 29.27 32.42
N LEU A 988 11.19 28.80 32.43
CA LEU A 988 12.33 29.54 32.99
C LEU A 988 12.56 30.84 32.25
N ILE A 989 12.41 30.87 30.92
CA ILE A 989 12.46 32.09 30.14
C ILE A 989 11.36 33.08 30.61
N VAL A 990 10.15 32.56 30.78
CA VAL A 990 9.00 33.36 31.24
C VAL A 990 9.20 33.89 32.66
N MET A 991 9.73 33.08 33.56
CA MET A 991 9.98 33.46 34.94
C MET A 991 10.88 34.71 35.09
N VAL A 992 11.86 34.85 34.18
CA VAL A 992 12.72 36.04 34.13
C VAL A 992 11.90 37.32 33.83
N PHE A 993 10.99 37.22 32.84
CA PHE A 993 10.10 38.34 32.49
C PHE A 993 9.09 38.66 33.60
N ASP A 994 8.55 37.66 34.24
CA ASP A 994 7.57 37.78 35.32
C ASP A 994 8.23 38.39 36.58
N PHE A 995 9.48 38.02 36.89
CA PHE A 995 10.25 38.67 37.96
C PHE A 995 10.47 40.14 37.69
N GLN A 996 10.88 40.51 36.47
CA GLN A 996 11.03 41.93 36.09
C GLN A 996 9.71 42.68 36.18
N ARG A 997 8.59 42.04 35.93
CA ARG A 997 7.26 42.63 36.04
C ARG A 997 6.89 42.87 37.49
N ILE A 998 7.07 41.89 38.40
CA ILE A 998 6.82 42.07 39.84
C ILE A 998 7.64 43.26 40.37
N LYS A 999 8.92 43.37 39.94
CA LYS A 999 9.76 44.52 40.30
C LYS A 999 9.18 45.86 39.88
N LYS A 1000 8.52 45.94 38.73
CA LYS A 1000 7.95 47.21 38.15
C LYS A 1000 6.58 47.58 38.71
N ILE A 1001 5.91 46.76 39.53
CA ILE A 1001 4.63 47.10 40.16
C ILE A 1001 4.86 48.23 41.19
N PRO A 1002 4.21 49.41 41.08
CA PRO A 1002 4.42 50.54 41.98
C PRO A 1002 3.79 50.29 43.36
N MET A 1003 4.38 50.88 44.41
CA MET A 1003 3.90 50.69 45.78
C MET A 1003 2.59 51.46 46.04
N ASP A 1004 2.34 52.56 45.32
CA ASP A 1004 1.17 53.39 45.50
C ASP A 1004 -0.14 52.83 44.89
N GLN A 1005 -0.05 51.76 44.16
CA GLN A 1005 -1.21 51.19 43.49
C GLN A 1005 -2.27 50.62 44.47
N ALA A 1006 -1.85 50.07 45.58
CA ALA A 1006 -2.77 49.61 46.61
C ALA A 1006 -3.44 50.81 47.38
N LEU A 1007 -2.77 51.91 47.43
CA LEU A 1007 -3.29 53.13 48.11
C LEU A 1007 -4.29 53.91 47.26
N LYS A 1008 -4.11 53.90 45.92
CA LYS A 1008 -5.03 54.58 44.99
C LYS A 1008 -6.43 53.92 44.89
N ASN A 1009 -6.60 52.69 45.40
CA ASN A 1009 -7.90 52.04 45.46
C ASN A 1009 -8.60 52.05 46.82
N VAL A 1010 -8.06 52.77 47.78
CA VAL A 1010 -8.63 52.92 49.13
C VAL A 1010 -9.35 54.27 49.29
N GLU A 1011 -9.15 55.19 48.32
CA GLU A 1011 -9.98 56.44 48.20
C GLU A 1011 -11.05 56.11 47.12
#